data_4beb4933c4aea2f16df6535eb97faafe
#
_entry.id   4beb4933c4aea2f16df6535eb97faafe
#
_cell.length_a   1.000
_cell.length_b   1.000
_cell.length_c   1.000
_cell.angle_alpha   90.00
_cell.angle_beta   90.00
_cell.angle_gamma   90.00
#
_symmetry.space_group_name_H-M   'P 1'
#
loop_
_entity.id
_entity.type
_entity.pdbx_description
1 polymer ?
#
loop_
_entity_poly.entity_id
_entity_poly.type
_entity_poly.pdbx_seq_one_letter_code
_entity_poly.pdbx_strand_id
1 'polypeptide(L)'
;MPQRTAIVFHILKLLKYTSLDTGLIASIHCLSVKSDTISDLSARTSLLTAYARAHDLDSSMALFDEAVARDVIIWNAIINAFVLNCHFQTSIALFQEMVKGFGEYDSTTLVIMLSALSRTHNLRPGTALHGMIIKRCFDLDVYLCNALIDMYAKCGDWNSSERVFGGMEVKDATSWNSMINGSLYNDFPVKSVFYFREMSHSFVRADEVSLSGVISACSYLEELFVFGESVHGWVIKLGYQGIPLSSVSNSLISFYSRHGDVETAEVIFKRLVHRNVVSWNSMISGLVENGRFDQALDFFREMQKTSATQPDSVTVVTVIPVCSELNLLHQGKSIHGFTIRRELDPMDCSIANSLLDMHLKCDDIATANLLFRTMPSRDLISWNTMISGYSRNMSLKREARFLLCELLQTDLECSLATLLAILPACTCPKDVSFGKAVHCWMLKFGFANTVLAVNALLLMYINCEDITASSVLLKSMLSVSDVISWNTIIVGYVQNGYCKEALEAFAFMCCSLLLNPDSITLVSVLSACGHLELLFHGCLIHAFTLKSSMDGDVRVRNALITMYFRCQDIVSAESVFHVDGDQNLCSWTCMISGYVQNKEGERALEIFRHMEDFVPNEISIVGILCACTQLGNLRLGKEINGHVFRFELQTNAFISSALVDMYSKCGRLDTAIRVFETSAEKSISSWNSMISAYGFHGHGRQAIVLFLKMCELGVKATESTFIALLSACSHSGLVDEGWKFYNLMSEKFGIKPTVEHHVCMVDMLGRAGRLGEAYEFAKKMPDKPEPGVWGALLSACNDHADLKLGKSIGEHLFAFEPENAGYYVTVSNLYAYYGLWSDAVNIRSMIRDRGLVKPAGCSAIDVLNR
;
A
#
# COMPACT_ATOMS: atom_id res chain seq x y z
N MET A 1 38.75 15.51 63.86
CA MET A 1 39.00 15.05 62.48
C MET A 1 38.52 13.63 62.20
N PRO A 2 38.70 12.57 62.93
CA PRO A 2 38.26 11.20 62.51
C PRO A 2 36.73 10.99 62.38
N GLN A 3 35.90 11.69 63.15
CA GLN A 3 34.42 11.57 63.06
C GLN A 3 33.86 12.24 61.79
N ARG A 4 34.44 13.35 61.34
CA ARG A 4 34.00 14.06 60.14
C ARG A 4 34.27 13.22 58.87
N THR A 5 35.44 12.62 58.76
CA THR A 5 35.81 11.71 57.68
C THR A 5 34.92 10.45 57.63
N ALA A 6 34.55 9.89 58.79
CA ALA A 6 33.62 8.76 58.83
C ALA A 6 32.21 9.12 58.36
N ILE A 7 31.73 10.33 58.73
CA ILE A 7 30.41 10.82 58.27
C ILE A 7 30.40 11.05 56.73
N VAL A 8 31.45 11.70 56.20
CA VAL A 8 31.61 11.90 54.75
C VAL A 8 31.59 10.55 54.01
N PHE A 9 32.37 9.57 54.52
CA PHE A 9 32.39 8.23 53.93
C PHE A 9 30.99 7.56 53.91
N HIS A 10 30.23 7.74 55.01
CA HIS A 10 28.87 7.17 55.13
C HIS A 10 27.89 7.87 54.19
N ILE A 11 27.96 9.18 54.01
CA ILE A 11 27.20 9.96 53.05
C ILE A 11 27.52 9.54 51.63
N LEU A 12 28.79 9.40 51.27
CA LEU A 12 29.21 8.93 49.94
C LEU A 12 28.68 7.52 49.64
N LYS A 13 28.69 6.62 50.65
CA LYS A 13 28.15 5.28 50.51
C LYS A 13 26.63 5.29 50.33
N LEU A 14 25.88 6.08 51.08
CA LEU A 14 24.44 6.22 50.96
C LEU A 14 24.04 6.75 49.58
N LEU A 15 24.67 7.83 49.10
CA LEU A 15 24.40 8.45 47.82
C LEU A 15 24.73 7.53 46.65
N LYS A 16 25.62 6.57 46.80
CA LYS A 16 25.95 5.57 45.76
C LYS A 16 24.87 4.51 45.60
N TYR A 17 24.12 4.22 46.66
CA TYR A 17 23.11 3.14 46.71
C TYR A 17 21.66 3.64 46.78
N THR A 18 21.43 4.96 46.90
CA THR A 18 20.07 5.52 46.89
C THR A 18 19.47 5.42 45.50
N SER A 19 18.36 4.72 45.40
CA SER A 19 17.45 4.85 44.26
C SER A 19 16.92 6.28 44.20
N LEU A 20 16.68 6.76 43.02
CA LEU A 20 16.22 8.08 42.52
C LEU A 20 15.12 8.85 43.31
N ASP A 21 15.06 8.72 44.66
CA ASP A 21 14.11 9.45 45.51
C ASP A 21 14.66 10.79 45.90
N THR A 22 14.12 11.86 45.34
CA THR A 22 14.48 13.27 45.65
C THR A 22 14.30 13.59 47.11
N GLY A 23 13.28 13.03 47.79
CA GLY A 23 13.07 13.22 49.22
C GLY A 23 14.19 12.67 50.09
N LEU A 24 14.72 11.50 49.75
CA LEU A 24 15.83 10.88 50.43
C LEU A 24 17.14 11.67 50.21
N ILE A 25 17.37 12.12 48.98
CA ILE A 25 18.54 12.97 48.62
C ILE A 25 18.48 14.28 49.41
N ALA A 26 17.32 14.94 49.48
CA ALA A 26 17.14 16.17 50.28
C ALA A 26 17.37 15.92 51.77
N SER A 27 16.97 14.77 52.31
CA SER A 27 17.24 14.40 53.71
C SER A 27 18.74 14.23 53.97
N ILE A 28 19.49 13.58 53.07
CA ILE A 28 20.94 13.42 53.15
C ILE A 28 21.63 14.80 53.01
N HIS A 29 21.14 15.65 52.14
CA HIS A 29 21.62 17.03 51.98
C HIS A 29 21.46 17.81 53.29
N CYS A 30 20.29 17.78 53.93
CA CYS A 30 20.07 18.41 55.21
C CYS A 30 21.03 17.88 56.33
N LEU A 31 21.28 16.58 56.33
CA LEU A 31 22.27 15.96 57.22
C LEU A 31 23.69 16.49 56.94
N SER A 32 24.07 16.63 55.69
CA SER A 32 25.37 17.14 55.27
C SER A 32 25.59 18.60 55.72
N VAL A 33 24.54 19.43 55.64
CA VAL A 33 24.53 20.80 56.13
C VAL A 33 24.67 20.83 57.65
N LYS A 34 23.86 20.05 58.38
CA LYS A 34 23.87 19.99 59.84
C LYS A 34 25.21 19.47 60.43
N SER A 35 25.90 18.60 59.76
CA SER A 35 27.19 18.02 60.17
C SER A 35 28.39 18.81 59.63
N ASP A 36 28.18 19.94 58.95
CA ASP A 36 29.19 20.78 58.30
C ASP A 36 30.09 20.01 57.32
N THR A 37 29.57 18.86 56.81
CA THR A 37 30.28 18.04 55.80
C THR A 37 30.08 18.55 54.38
N ILE A 38 29.14 19.48 54.15
CA ILE A 38 28.89 20.09 52.86
C ILE A 38 30.05 20.94 52.35
N SER A 39 30.93 21.38 53.28
CA SER A 39 32.18 22.08 52.95
C SER A 39 33.24 21.16 52.34
N ASP A 40 33.05 19.83 52.40
CA ASP A 40 33.88 18.85 51.70
C ASP A 40 33.47 18.76 50.25
N LEU A 41 34.44 19.00 49.33
CA LEU A 41 34.18 18.97 47.87
C LEU A 41 33.67 17.62 47.39
N SER A 42 34.14 16.51 47.96
CA SER A 42 33.74 15.16 47.52
C SER A 42 32.29 14.85 47.90
N ALA A 43 31.86 15.27 49.11
CA ALA A 43 30.47 15.15 49.53
C ALA A 43 29.55 16.04 48.72
N ARG A 44 29.95 17.27 48.42
CA ARG A 44 29.20 18.23 47.60
C ARG A 44 29.03 17.71 46.13
N THR A 45 30.12 17.24 45.53
CA THR A 45 30.10 16.66 44.16
C THR A 45 29.22 15.45 44.07
N SER A 46 29.21 14.59 45.10
CA SER A 46 28.34 13.42 45.12
C SER A 46 26.87 13.76 45.31
N LEU A 47 26.53 14.77 46.09
CA LEU A 47 25.16 15.30 46.22
C LEU A 47 24.69 15.94 44.91
N LEU A 48 25.53 16.74 44.27
CA LEU A 48 25.24 17.32 42.95
C LEU A 48 24.93 16.23 41.93
N THR A 49 25.75 15.19 41.85
CA THR A 49 25.56 14.07 40.96
C THR A 49 24.30 13.28 41.29
N ALA A 50 23.91 13.15 42.57
CA ALA A 50 22.71 12.49 43.00
C ALA A 50 21.46 13.27 42.57
N TYR A 51 21.41 14.57 42.78
CA TYR A 51 20.32 15.43 42.28
C TYR A 51 20.22 15.40 40.76
N ALA A 52 21.34 15.41 40.05
CA ALA A 52 21.36 15.29 38.62
C ALA A 52 20.73 13.95 38.13
N ARG A 53 21.01 12.85 38.82
CA ARG A 53 20.39 11.53 38.52
C ARG A 53 18.90 11.50 38.83
N ALA A 54 18.42 12.32 39.76
CA ALA A 54 17.00 12.46 40.10
C ALA A 54 16.27 13.50 39.22
N HIS A 55 16.92 14.00 38.18
CA HIS A 55 16.44 15.05 37.28
C HIS A 55 16.15 16.41 37.93
N ASP A 56 16.69 16.66 39.11
CA ASP A 56 16.60 17.95 39.83
C ASP A 56 17.84 18.81 39.54
N LEU A 57 17.81 19.45 38.36
CA LEU A 57 18.93 20.30 37.91
C LEU A 57 19.03 21.63 38.70
N ASP A 58 17.90 22.14 39.20
CA ASP A 58 17.85 23.38 39.95
C ASP A 58 18.62 23.24 41.29
N SER A 59 18.39 22.15 42.02
CA SER A 59 19.15 21.83 43.24
C SER A 59 20.62 21.53 42.95
N SER A 60 20.92 20.89 41.80
CA SER A 60 22.28 20.65 41.34
C SER A 60 23.03 21.97 41.09
N MET A 61 22.38 22.93 40.41
CA MET A 61 22.95 24.25 40.10
C MET A 61 23.15 25.09 41.37
N ALA A 62 22.17 25.09 42.27
CA ALA A 62 22.29 25.76 43.56
C ALA A 62 23.51 25.29 44.38
N LEU A 63 23.74 23.98 44.46
CA LEU A 63 24.90 23.39 45.12
C LEU A 63 26.23 23.79 44.46
N PHE A 64 26.23 23.94 43.15
CA PHE A 64 27.38 24.40 42.38
C PHE A 64 27.67 25.90 42.67
N ASP A 65 26.61 26.73 42.69
CA ASP A 65 26.75 28.17 42.91
C ASP A 65 27.18 28.50 44.34
N GLU A 66 26.74 27.75 45.34
CA GLU A 66 27.16 27.89 46.75
C GLU A 66 28.60 27.43 47.01
N ALA A 67 29.26 26.78 46.03
CA ALA A 67 30.64 26.33 46.21
C ALA A 67 31.62 27.50 46.19
N VAL A 68 32.28 27.76 47.37
CA VAL A 68 33.29 28.82 47.54
C VAL A 68 34.57 28.50 46.76
N ALA A 69 34.96 27.22 46.71
CA ALA A 69 36.06 26.73 45.90
C ALA A 69 35.53 25.77 44.86
N ARG A 70 35.84 26.06 43.60
CA ARG A 70 35.44 25.23 42.48
C ARG A 70 36.69 24.60 41.87
N ASP A 71 36.81 23.28 41.95
CA ASP A 71 37.88 22.51 41.29
C ASP A 71 37.37 21.92 39.96
N VAL A 72 38.26 21.31 39.17
CA VAL A 72 37.91 20.65 37.88
C VAL A 72 36.84 19.58 38.08
N ILE A 73 36.85 18.90 39.26
CA ILE A 73 35.93 17.78 39.52
C ILE A 73 34.48 18.27 39.66
N ILE A 74 34.28 19.39 40.42
CA ILE A 74 32.92 19.93 40.57
C ILE A 74 32.40 20.56 39.27
N TRP A 75 33.30 21.20 38.47
CA TRP A 75 32.95 21.64 37.12
C TRP A 75 32.54 20.47 36.21
N ASN A 76 33.30 19.38 36.20
CA ASN A 76 32.95 18.19 35.42
C ASN A 76 31.62 17.58 35.87
N ALA A 77 31.35 17.58 37.17
CA ALA A 77 30.12 17.05 37.72
C ALA A 77 28.90 17.85 37.28
N ILE A 78 28.97 19.21 37.33
CA ILE A 78 27.82 20.03 36.87
C ILE A 78 27.64 19.98 35.34
N ILE A 79 28.71 20.06 34.56
CA ILE A 79 28.64 19.94 33.11
C ILE A 79 28.02 18.58 32.73
N ASN A 80 28.48 17.47 33.35
CA ASN A 80 27.93 16.15 33.10
C ASN A 80 26.48 16.01 33.57
N ALA A 81 26.06 16.70 34.63
CA ALA A 81 24.69 16.75 35.11
C ALA A 81 23.74 17.28 34.00
N PHE A 82 24.12 18.36 33.33
CA PHE A 82 23.34 18.92 32.23
C PHE A 82 23.39 18.03 30.97
N VAL A 83 24.52 17.37 30.69
CA VAL A 83 24.64 16.42 29.57
C VAL A 83 23.73 15.20 29.77
N LEU A 84 23.71 14.62 30.97
CA LEU A 84 22.88 13.48 31.34
C LEU A 84 21.37 13.80 31.23
N ASN A 85 20.99 15.04 31.50
CA ASN A 85 19.60 15.50 31.41
C ASN A 85 19.26 16.15 30.06
N CYS A 86 20.08 15.96 29.03
CA CYS A 86 19.85 16.42 27.65
C CYS A 86 19.85 17.97 27.50
N HIS A 87 20.32 18.74 28.45
CA HIS A 87 20.48 20.20 28.38
C HIS A 87 21.83 20.62 27.78
N PHE A 88 22.08 20.23 26.51
CA PHE A 88 23.38 20.36 25.87
C PHE A 88 23.85 21.81 25.71
N GLN A 89 22.95 22.75 25.42
CA GLN A 89 23.29 24.17 25.25
C GLN A 89 23.82 24.76 26.54
N THR A 90 23.19 24.46 27.66
CA THR A 90 23.65 24.90 29.01
C THR A 90 24.99 24.27 29.36
N SER A 91 25.21 22.98 29.06
CA SER A 91 26.49 22.34 29.29
C SER A 91 27.64 22.99 28.51
N ILE A 92 27.38 23.40 27.26
CA ILE A 92 28.35 24.13 26.43
C ILE A 92 28.64 25.52 27.02
N ALA A 93 27.64 26.23 27.51
CA ALA A 93 27.79 27.53 28.14
C ALA A 93 28.64 27.42 29.42
N LEU A 94 28.37 26.45 30.29
CA LEU A 94 29.14 26.16 31.51
C LEU A 94 30.60 25.81 31.18
N PHE A 95 30.86 25.02 30.16
CA PHE A 95 32.22 24.75 29.70
C PHE A 95 32.94 26.03 29.24
N GLN A 96 32.28 26.89 28.48
CA GLN A 96 32.85 28.17 28.06
C GLN A 96 33.16 29.07 29.24
N GLU A 97 32.33 29.08 30.28
CA GLU A 97 32.56 29.80 31.53
C GLU A 97 33.76 29.24 32.29
N MET A 98 33.86 27.89 32.42
CA MET A 98 34.99 27.19 33.00
C MET A 98 36.31 27.58 32.32
N VAL A 99 36.36 27.55 30.99
CA VAL A 99 37.56 27.86 30.20
C VAL A 99 37.97 29.33 30.35
N LYS A 100 36.99 30.28 30.39
CA LYS A 100 37.25 31.70 30.52
C LYS A 100 37.60 32.12 31.94
N GLY A 101 36.90 31.56 32.94
CA GLY A 101 37.04 32.01 34.37
C GLY A 101 38.09 31.21 35.14
N PHE A 102 38.14 29.89 34.97
CA PHE A 102 39.04 29.01 35.74
C PHE A 102 40.31 28.64 34.98
N GLY A 103 40.22 28.51 33.66
CA GLY A 103 41.35 28.26 32.76
C GLY A 103 41.93 26.84 32.77
N GLU A 104 41.57 26.02 33.74
CA GLU A 104 41.97 24.61 33.86
C GLU A 104 40.86 23.67 33.46
N TYR A 105 41.19 22.65 32.70
CA TYR A 105 40.32 21.52 32.29
C TYR A 105 41.18 20.28 32.02
N ASP A 106 40.64 19.11 32.28
CA ASP A 106 41.31 17.82 32.09
C ASP A 106 40.71 17.01 30.91
N SER A 107 41.27 15.82 30.67
CA SER A 107 40.78 14.90 29.65
C SER A 107 39.29 14.50 29.88
N THR A 108 38.88 14.37 31.14
CA THR A 108 37.51 14.04 31.52
C THR A 108 36.52 15.12 31.06
N THR A 109 36.88 16.40 31.28
CA THR A 109 36.08 17.54 30.80
C THR A 109 35.87 17.50 29.32
N LEU A 110 36.92 17.18 28.55
CA LEU A 110 36.87 17.12 27.08
C LEU A 110 36.04 15.92 26.59
N VAL A 111 36.13 14.76 27.24
CA VAL A 111 35.28 13.58 26.93
C VAL A 111 33.80 13.91 27.16
N ILE A 112 33.45 14.56 28.28
CA ILE A 112 32.06 14.96 28.56
C ILE A 112 31.55 15.91 27.46
N MET A 113 32.38 16.89 27.08
CA MET A 113 32.00 17.86 26.05
C MET A 113 31.88 17.22 24.67
N LEU A 114 32.77 16.31 24.26
CA LEU A 114 32.70 15.57 23.03
C LEU A 114 31.42 14.70 22.98
N SER A 115 31.06 14.08 24.10
CA SER A 115 29.80 13.33 24.22
C SER A 115 28.57 14.25 24.06
N ALA A 116 28.58 15.44 24.60
CA ALA A 116 27.51 16.44 24.42
C ALA A 116 27.38 16.85 22.93
N LEU A 117 28.51 17.10 22.29
CA LEU A 117 28.55 17.53 20.89
C LEU A 117 28.16 16.40 19.91
N SER A 118 28.52 15.16 20.24
CA SER A 118 28.09 14.01 19.44
C SER A 118 26.56 13.86 19.42
N ARG A 119 25.86 14.18 20.51
CA ARG A 119 24.39 14.12 20.62
C ARG A 119 23.68 15.31 19.97
N THR A 120 24.36 16.47 19.83
CA THR A 120 23.80 17.64 19.14
C THR A 120 24.16 17.69 17.66
N HIS A 121 24.90 16.70 17.14
CA HIS A 121 25.41 16.64 15.77
C HIS A 121 26.11 17.93 15.31
N ASN A 122 26.80 18.65 16.24
CA ASN A 122 27.39 19.93 15.96
C ASN A 122 28.91 19.80 15.69
N LEU A 123 29.25 19.70 14.40
CA LEU A 123 30.63 19.44 13.95
C LEU A 123 31.59 20.58 14.24
N ARG A 124 31.18 21.86 14.06
CA ARG A 124 32.09 23.02 14.22
C ARG A 124 32.71 23.15 15.62
N PRO A 125 31.96 23.12 16.74
CA PRO A 125 32.56 23.11 18.07
C PRO A 125 33.39 21.84 18.33
N GLY A 126 33.01 20.70 17.76
CA GLY A 126 33.77 19.44 17.87
C GLY A 126 35.18 19.55 17.26
N THR A 127 35.30 20.16 16.08
CA THR A 127 36.60 20.39 15.45
C THR A 127 37.44 21.40 16.25
N ALA A 128 36.81 22.41 16.86
CA ALA A 128 37.52 23.35 17.74
C ALA A 128 38.07 22.65 18.99
N LEU A 129 37.28 21.75 19.61
CA LEU A 129 37.76 20.95 20.76
C LEU A 129 38.89 20.01 20.35
N HIS A 130 38.85 19.39 19.19
CA HIS A 130 39.94 18.58 18.65
C HIS A 130 41.23 19.40 18.52
N GLY A 131 41.14 20.65 18.04
CA GLY A 131 42.27 21.58 18.01
C GLY A 131 42.81 21.92 19.38
N MET A 132 41.97 22.00 20.43
CA MET A 132 42.41 22.21 21.83
C MET A 132 43.10 20.97 22.40
N ILE A 133 42.61 19.75 22.07
CA ILE A 133 43.23 18.46 22.44
C ILE A 133 44.68 18.38 21.91
N ILE A 134 44.87 18.66 20.62
CA ILE A 134 46.19 18.66 19.98
C ILE A 134 47.11 19.71 20.63
N LYS A 135 46.64 20.91 20.87
CA LYS A 135 47.44 21.98 21.46
C LYS A 135 47.94 21.68 22.89
N ARG A 136 47.22 20.82 23.62
CA ARG A 136 47.55 20.40 24.97
C ARG A 136 48.26 19.06 25.04
N CYS A 137 48.58 18.46 23.93
CA CYS A 137 49.21 17.12 23.81
C CYS A 137 48.41 16.01 24.50
N PHE A 138 47.06 16.07 24.41
CA PHE A 138 46.16 15.03 24.90
C PHE A 138 45.82 14.01 23.80
N ASP A 139 46.38 14.12 22.61
CA ASP A 139 46.19 13.29 21.42
C ASP A 139 46.65 11.84 21.58
N LEU A 140 47.41 11.55 22.61
CA LEU A 140 47.83 10.18 22.99
C LEU A 140 46.86 9.50 23.99
N ASP A 141 45.87 10.22 24.53
CA ASP A 141 44.89 9.64 25.43
C ASP A 141 43.84 8.81 24.66
N VAL A 142 43.84 7.51 24.86
CA VAL A 142 42.96 6.56 24.19
C VAL A 142 41.48 6.90 24.44
N TYR A 143 41.11 7.34 25.65
CA TYR A 143 39.73 7.72 25.97
C TYR A 143 39.25 8.93 25.17
N LEU A 144 40.12 9.92 25.03
CA LEU A 144 39.84 11.11 24.21
C LEU A 144 39.76 10.80 22.74
N CYS A 145 40.68 9.96 22.24
CA CYS A 145 40.61 9.50 20.83
C CYS A 145 39.31 8.75 20.55
N ASN A 146 38.86 7.87 21.46
CA ASN A 146 37.59 7.14 21.32
C ASN A 146 36.39 8.11 21.30
N ALA A 147 36.38 9.13 22.17
CA ALA A 147 35.34 10.16 22.18
C ALA A 147 35.36 11.03 20.91
N LEU A 148 36.53 11.33 20.35
CA LEU A 148 36.67 12.03 19.07
C LEU A 148 36.13 11.20 17.90
N ILE A 149 36.46 9.90 17.88
CA ILE A 149 35.94 8.96 16.85
C ILE A 149 34.41 8.93 16.88
N ASP A 150 33.82 8.76 18.09
CA ASP A 150 32.36 8.75 18.25
C ASP A 150 31.73 10.09 17.83
N MET A 151 32.34 11.20 18.24
CA MET A 151 31.85 12.55 17.88
C MET A 151 31.87 12.79 16.37
N TYR A 152 33.01 12.48 15.69
CA TYR A 152 33.10 12.66 14.26
C TYR A 152 32.14 11.74 13.49
N ALA A 153 32.04 10.46 13.90
CA ALA A 153 31.12 9.50 13.29
C ALA A 153 29.66 9.97 13.41
N LYS A 154 29.21 10.42 14.59
CA LYS A 154 27.83 10.89 14.79
C LYS A 154 27.53 12.25 14.12
N CYS A 155 28.57 13.08 13.93
CA CYS A 155 28.44 14.34 13.17
C CYS A 155 28.52 14.14 11.64
N GLY A 156 28.67 12.92 11.13
CA GLY A 156 28.71 12.62 9.69
C GLY A 156 30.08 12.86 9.02
N ASP A 157 31.13 13.22 9.77
CA ASP A 157 32.50 13.37 9.24
C ASP A 157 33.30 12.06 9.41
N TRP A 158 32.91 11.06 8.63
CA TRP A 158 33.54 9.75 8.67
C TRP A 158 35.05 9.80 8.38
N ASN A 159 35.49 10.66 7.47
CA ASN A 159 36.90 10.76 7.09
C ASN A 159 37.79 11.24 8.25
N SER A 160 37.30 12.13 9.08
CA SER A 160 38.01 12.58 10.27
C SER A 160 38.06 11.52 11.36
N SER A 161 36.97 10.74 11.52
CA SER A 161 36.94 9.58 12.40
C SER A 161 38.00 8.53 12.01
N GLU A 162 38.11 8.17 10.72
CA GLU A 162 39.14 7.26 10.23
C GLU A 162 40.58 7.80 10.43
N ARG A 163 40.77 9.11 10.26
CA ARG A 163 42.10 9.72 10.50
C ARG A 163 42.52 9.66 11.95
N VAL A 164 41.62 9.97 12.89
CA VAL A 164 41.90 9.85 14.32
C VAL A 164 42.23 8.40 14.69
N PHE A 165 41.41 7.44 14.25
CA PHE A 165 41.66 6.03 14.51
C PHE A 165 42.98 5.54 13.91
N GLY A 166 43.30 5.96 12.68
CA GLY A 166 44.55 5.63 12.01
C GLY A 166 45.81 6.19 12.74
N GLY A 167 45.66 7.34 13.39
CA GLY A 167 46.75 7.98 14.17
C GLY A 167 46.99 7.39 15.56
N MET A 168 46.10 6.53 16.07
CA MET A 168 46.25 5.89 17.39
C MET A 168 47.31 4.80 17.36
N GLU A 169 48.31 4.90 18.23
CA GLU A 169 49.33 3.87 18.41
C GLU A 169 48.77 2.63 19.13
N VAL A 170 47.96 2.84 20.17
CA VAL A 170 47.34 1.77 20.95
C VAL A 170 45.82 1.84 20.73
N LYS A 171 45.24 0.72 20.31
CA LYS A 171 43.82 0.56 20.09
C LYS A 171 43.26 -0.48 21.04
N ASP A 172 42.32 -0.08 21.87
CA ASP A 172 41.60 -0.96 22.80
C ASP A 172 40.28 -1.46 22.17
N ALA A 173 39.55 -2.34 22.87
CA ALA A 173 38.28 -2.84 22.41
C ALA A 173 37.27 -1.72 22.15
N THR A 174 37.32 -0.64 22.97
CA THR A 174 36.43 0.52 22.82
C THR A 174 36.73 1.30 21.52
N SER A 175 38.03 1.42 21.16
CA SER A 175 38.41 2.05 19.87
C SER A 175 37.82 1.32 18.65
N TRP A 176 37.94 0.01 18.65
CA TRP A 176 37.37 -0.82 17.61
C TRP A 176 35.84 -0.77 17.58
N ASN A 177 35.20 -0.81 18.76
CA ASN A 177 33.75 -0.70 18.88
C ASN A 177 33.24 0.65 18.35
N SER A 178 33.96 1.73 18.61
CA SER A 178 33.63 3.07 18.10
C SER A 178 33.68 3.11 16.56
N MET A 179 34.66 2.41 15.95
CA MET A 179 34.74 2.31 14.48
C MET A 179 33.67 1.39 13.90
N ILE A 180 33.39 0.23 14.50
CA ILE A 180 32.34 -0.71 14.07
C ILE A 180 30.98 -0.03 14.11
N ASN A 181 30.60 0.58 15.23
CA ASN A 181 29.31 1.22 15.39
C ASN A 181 29.22 2.56 14.64
N GLY A 182 30.32 3.33 14.59
CA GLY A 182 30.40 4.58 13.84
C GLY A 182 30.25 4.37 12.34
N SER A 183 30.79 3.27 11.79
CA SER A 183 30.58 2.92 10.37
C SER A 183 29.11 2.57 10.07
N LEU A 184 28.43 1.86 10.98
CA LEU A 184 27.01 1.59 10.87
C LEU A 184 26.16 2.87 10.89
N TYR A 185 26.50 3.81 11.81
CA TYR A 185 25.80 5.08 11.92
C TYR A 185 25.91 5.92 10.64
N ASN A 186 26.97 5.74 9.85
CA ASN A 186 27.20 6.42 8.58
C ASN A 186 26.82 5.57 7.35
N ASP A 187 25.99 4.54 7.48
CA ASP A 187 25.55 3.66 6.41
C ASP A 187 26.67 2.92 5.64
N PHE A 188 27.76 2.55 6.36
CA PHE A 188 28.85 1.77 5.82
C PHE A 188 28.97 0.35 6.42
N PRO A 189 27.98 -0.55 6.24
CA PRO A 189 27.99 -1.87 6.89
C PRO A 189 29.19 -2.73 6.49
N VAL A 190 29.67 -2.63 5.25
CA VAL A 190 30.87 -3.34 4.78
C VAL A 190 32.12 -2.91 5.57
N LYS A 191 32.26 -1.63 5.88
CA LYS A 191 33.39 -1.12 6.69
C LYS A 191 33.30 -1.61 8.15
N SER A 192 32.10 -1.78 8.69
CA SER A 192 31.90 -2.37 10.00
C SER A 192 32.46 -3.78 10.09
N VAL A 193 32.16 -4.62 9.08
CA VAL A 193 32.71 -5.97 8.95
C VAL A 193 34.21 -5.93 8.76
N PHE A 194 34.73 -5.00 7.99
CA PHE A 194 36.17 -4.81 7.80
C PHE A 194 36.88 -4.53 9.13
N TYR A 195 36.40 -3.54 9.92
CA TYR A 195 37.00 -3.20 11.21
C TYR A 195 36.90 -4.36 12.22
N PHE A 196 35.82 -5.14 12.18
CA PHE A 196 35.70 -6.31 13.04
C PHE A 196 36.73 -7.40 12.67
N ARG A 197 37.02 -7.62 11.39
CA ARG A 197 38.07 -8.52 10.94
C ARG A 197 39.46 -8.03 11.38
N GLU A 198 39.74 -6.76 11.18
CA GLU A 198 40.99 -6.14 11.61
C GLU A 198 41.17 -6.21 13.15
N MET A 199 40.10 -6.00 13.93
CA MET A 199 40.11 -6.22 15.37
C MET A 199 40.53 -7.67 15.72
N SER A 200 39.95 -8.64 15.03
CA SER A 200 40.26 -10.06 15.24
C SER A 200 41.73 -10.37 14.90
N HIS A 201 42.30 -9.73 13.89
CA HIS A 201 43.72 -9.87 13.50
C HIS A 201 44.68 -9.17 14.49
N SER A 202 44.22 -8.11 15.16
CA SER A 202 45.02 -7.37 16.16
C SER A 202 45.07 -8.04 17.54
N PHE A 203 44.55 -9.28 17.67
CA PHE A 203 44.47 -10.04 18.90
C PHE A 203 43.67 -9.37 20.05
N VAL A 204 42.91 -8.31 19.76
CA VAL A 204 41.94 -7.73 20.67
C VAL A 204 40.71 -8.61 20.73
N ARG A 205 40.36 -9.08 21.94
CA ARG A 205 39.19 -9.97 22.10
C ARG A 205 37.92 -9.20 21.86
N ALA A 206 37.06 -9.71 20.96
CA ALA A 206 35.74 -9.17 20.74
C ALA A 206 34.87 -9.28 22.00
N ASP A 207 34.20 -8.22 22.33
CA ASP A 207 33.24 -8.13 23.43
C ASP A 207 31.78 -8.15 22.93
N GLU A 208 30.83 -8.03 23.85
CA GLU A 208 29.41 -8.01 23.54
C GLU A 208 29.04 -6.87 22.55
N VAL A 209 29.70 -5.72 22.68
CA VAL A 209 29.41 -4.53 21.86
C VAL A 209 29.90 -4.73 20.41
N SER A 210 31.13 -5.26 20.25
CA SER A 210 31.67 -5.56 18.93
C SER A 210 30.87 -6.63 18.20
N LEU A 211 30.44 -7.70 18.92
CA LEU A 211 29.62 -8.79 18.34
C LEU A 211 28.23 -8.25 17.95
N SER A 212 27.57 -7.49 18.82
CA SER A 212 26.28 -6.88 18.52
C SER A 212 26.38 -5.94 17.33
N GLY A 213 27.42 -5.10 17.26
CA GLY A 213 27.65 -4.16 16.16
C GLY A 213 27.85 -4.86 14.81
N VAL A 214 28.72 -5.88 14.74
CA VAL A 214 28.95 -6.59 13.49
C VAL A 214 27.75 -7.42 13.01
N ILE A 215 27.00 -8.03 13.93
CA ILE A 215 25.75 -8.74 13.59
C ILE A 215 24.72 -7.76 13.04
N SER A 216 24.61 -6.59 13.66
CA SER A 216 23.76 -5.51 13.15
C SER A 216 24.19 -5.03 11.77
N ALA A 217 25.53 -4.97 11.49
CA ALA A 217 26.03 -4.67 10.15
C ALA A 217 25.60 -5.72 9.11
N CYS A 218 25.67 -6.99 9.47
CA CYS A 218 25.28 -8.08 8.59
C CYS A 218 23.79 -8.08 8.27
N SER A 219 22.94 -7.45 9.08
CA SER A 219 21.50 -7.39 8.83
C SER A 219 21.09 -6.42 7.71
N TYR A 220 22.00 -5.58 7.20
CA TYR A 220 21.68 -4.57 6.17
C TYR A 220 21.90 -5.04 4.72
N LEU A 221 22.70 -6.09 4.50
CA LEU A 221 23.07 -6.54 3.16
C LEU A 221 22.94 -8.07 3.05
N GLU A 222 22.24 -8.53 2.03
CA GLU A 222 22.08 -9.97 1.76
C GLU A 222 23.41 -10.69 1.56
N GLU A 223 24.40 -10.03 0.93
CA GLU A 223 25.73 -10.56 0.70
C GLU A 223 26.50 -10.90 1.99
N LEU A 224 26.11 -10.29 3.12
CA LEU A 224 26.73 -10.51 4.44
C LEU A 224 26.04 -11.62 5.26
N PHE A 225 25.01 -12.26 4.75
CA PHE A 225 24.28 -13.30 5.46
C PHE A 225 25.17 -14.43 5.95
N VAL A 226 25.97 -15.03 5.06
CA VAL A 226 26.88 -16.15 5.39
C VAL A 226 27.94 -15.75 6.43
N PHE A 227 28.38 -14.47 6.38
CA PHE A 227 29.31 -13.98 7.39
C PHE A 227 28.62 -13.81 8.74
N GLY A 228 27.40 -13.32 8.78
CA GLY A 228 26.58 -13.21 9.98
C GLY A 228 26.32 -14.57 10.65
N GLU A 229 26.01 -15.61 9.88
CA GLU A 229 25.91 -16.99 10.38
C GLU A 229 27.23 -17.49 10.96
N SER A 230 28.36 -17.15 10.32
CA SER A 230 29.68 -17.52 10.84
C SER A 230 29.94 -16.83 12.19
N VAL A 231 29.56 -15.56 12.35
CA VAL A 231 29.66 -14.82 13.61
C VAL A 231 28.74 -15.44 14.67
N HIS A 232 27.50 -15.83 14.32
CA HIS A 232 26.61 -16.57 15.23
C HIS A 232 27.26 -17.89 15.68
N GLY A 233 27.82 -18.67 14.77
CA GLY A 233 28.60 -19.89 15.12
C GLY A 233 29.74 -19.59 16.07
N TRP A 234 30.40 -18.45 15.95
CA TRP A 234 31.48 -18.03 16.85
C TRP A 234 30.96 -17.62 18.23
N VAL A 235 29.84 -16.88 18.31
CA VAL A 235 29.12 -16.57 19.57
C VAL A 235 28.80 -17.85 20.34
N ILE A 236 28.34 -18.91 19.66
CA ILE A 236 28.07 -20.21 20.25
C ILE A 236 29.36 -20.85 20.83
N LYS A 237 30.43 -20.84 20.05
CA LYS A 237 31.73 -21.43 20.48
C LYS A 237 32.38 -20.70 21.65
N LEU A 238 32.18 -19.40 21.76
CA LEU A 238 32.66 -18.59 22.89
C LEU A 238 31.91 -18.89 24.19
N GLY A 239 30.93 -19.73 24.16
CA GLY A 239 30.14 -20.14 25.36
C GLY A 239 29.13 -19.08 25.82
N TYR A 240 28.88 -18.07 25.01
CA TYR A 240 27.92 -17.01 25.32
C TYR A 240 26.45 -17.46 25.33
N GLN A 241 26.14 -18.72 24.96
CA GLN A 241 24.77 -19.28 24.99
C GLN A 241 24.17 -19.44 26.38
N GLY A 242 24.96 -19.36 27.45
CA GLY A 242 24.51 -19.52 28.85
C GLY A 242 24.59 -18.25 29.70
N ILE A 243 25.15 -17.18 29.17
CA ILE A 243 25.25 -15.89 29.85
C ILE A 243 24.14 -15.01 29.29
N PRO A 244 23.44 -14.20 30.08
CA PRO A 244 22.37 -13.32 29.59
C PRO A 244 22.95 -12.15 28.76
N LEU A 245 23.53 -12.42 27.59
CA LEU A 245 23.95 -11.43 26.62
C LEU A 245 22.71 -11.00 25.80
N SER A 246 21.87 -10.21 26.42
CA SER A 246 20.62 -9.77 25.79
C SER A 246 20.85 -8.96 24.52
N SER A 247 21.95 -8.18 24.43
CA SER A 247 22.21 -7.32 23.27
C SER A 247 22.59 -8.13 22.01
N VAL A 248 23.50 -9.09 22.14
CA VAL A 248 23.89 -9.98 21.03
C VAL A 248 22.71 -10.81 20.54
N SER A 249 21.92 -11.34 21.47
CA SER A 249 20.72 -12.12 21.10
C SER A 249 19.68 -11.27 20.39
N ASN A 250 19.46 -10.03 20.82
CA ASN A 250 18.54 -9.10 20.17
C ASN A 250 19.04 -8.74 18.74
N SER A 251 20.35 -8.52 18.57
CA SER A 251 20.94 -8.30 17.23
C SER A 251 20.81 -9.53 16.33
N LEU A 252 20.95 -10.75 16.87
CA LEU A 252 20.72 -12.00 16.12
C LEU A 252 19.26 -12.17 15.71
N ILE A 253 18.30 -11.87 16.60
CA ILE A 253 16.86 -11.89 16.27
C ILE A 253 16.59 -10.93 15.11
N SER A 254 17.08 -9.69 15.19
CA SER A 254 16.92 -8.71 14.11
C SER A 254 17.62 -9.13 12.82
N PHE A 255 18.80 -9.76 12.90
CA PHE A 255 19.56 -10.25 11.77
C PHE A 255 18.79 -11.35 10.99
N TYR A 256 18.36 -12.41 11.68
CA TYR A 256 17.61 -13.48 11.03
C TYR A 256 16.24 -13.01 10.52
N SER A 257 15.55 -12.17 11.26
CA SER A 257 14.26 -11.60 10.83
C SER A 257 14.39 -10.79 9.54
N ARG A 258 15.41 -9.94 9.41
CA ARG A 258 15.61 -9.12 8.19
C ARG A 258 15.97 -9.94 6.96
N HIS A 259 16.59 -11.11 7.15
CA HIS A 259 16.88 -12.06 6.06
C HIS A 259 15.73 -13.07 5.82
N GLY A 260 14.57 -12.88 6.45
CA GLY A 260 13.38 -13.71 6.24
C GLY A 260 13.34 -15.01 7.05
N ASP A 261 14.41 -15.36 7.78
CA ASP A 261 14.44 -16.55 8.64
C ASP A 261 13.85 -16.27 10.03
N VAL A 262 12.55 -16.05 10.04
CA VAL A 262 11.81 -15.77 11.28
C VAL A 262 11.81 -16.96 12.23
N GLU A 263 11.93 -18.18 11.73
CA GLU A 263 11.90 -19.40 12.52
C GLU A 263 13.13 -19.52 13.40
N THR A 264 14.31 -19.25 12.85
CA THR A 264 15.56 -19.19 13.62
C THR A 264 15.53 -18.04 14.64
N ALA A 265 14.99 -16.87 14.27
CA ALA A 265 14.81 -15.75 15.18
C ALA A 265 13.92 -16.13 16.37
N GLU A 266 12.81 -16.83 16.12
CA GLU A 266 11.90 -17.32 17.17
C GLU A 266 12.56 -18.34 18.11
N VAL A 267 13.37 -19.25 17.57
CA VAL A 267 14.16 -20.21 18.36
C VAL A 267 15.13 -19.48 19.28
N ILE A 268 15.83 -18.46 18.79
CA ILE A 268 16.75 -17.64 19.61
C ILE A 268 15.97 -16.93 20.71
N PHE A 269 14.85 -16.30 20.37
CA PHE A 269 13.97 -15.61 21.33
C PHE A 269 13.46 -16.56 22.43
N LYS A 270 13.02 -17.76 22.09
CA LYS A 270 12.52 -18.77 23.05
C LYS A 270 13.61 -19.26 24.00
N ARG A 271 14.87 -19.29 23.56
CA ARG A 271 16.03 -19.69 24.38
C ARG A 271 16.49 -18.61 25.37
N LEU A 272 16.05 -17.35 25.23
CA LEU A 272 16.39 -16.29 26.17
C LEU A 272 15.82 -16.56 27.55
N VAL A 273 16.70 -16.65 28.56
CA VAL A 273 16.31 -16.86 29.97
C VAL A 273 15.60 -15.63 30.53
N HIS A 274 16.09 -14.44 30.21
CA HIS A 274 15.50 -13.16 30.61
C HIS A 274 15.17 -12.35 29.34
N ARG A 275 13.89 -12.20 29.07
CA ARG A 275 13.39 -11.40 27.95
C ARG A 275 13.14 -9.99 28.45
N ASN A 276 13.89 -9.01 27.98
CA ASN A 276 13.66 -7.59 28.25
C ASN A 276 12.75 -6.97 27.19
N VAL A 277 12.35 -5.73 27.37
CA VAL A 277 11.46 -5.02 26.39
C VAL A 277 12.08 -4.99 25.01
N VAL A 278 13.40 -4.80 24.90
CA VAL A 278 14.10 -4.78 23.61
C VAL A 278 14.03 -6.13 22.90
N SER A 279 14.12 -7.26 23.63
CA SER A 279 13.97 -8.59 23.05
C SER A 279 12.58 -8.81 22.43
N TRP A 280 11.54 -8.38 23.15
CA TRP A 280 10.17 -8.44 22.63
C TRP A 280 10.00 -7.55 21.42
N ASN A 281 10.49 -6.31 21.48
CA ASN A 281 10.41 -5.36 20.36
C ASN A 281 11.14 -5.87 19.12
N SER A 282 12.34 -6.46 19.26
CA SER A 282 13.08 -7.06 18.15
C SER A 282 12.31 -8.20 17.49
N MET A 283 11.65 -9.07 18.28
CA MET A 283 10.88 -10.19 17.74
C MET A 283 9.58 -9.71 17.07
N ILE A 284 8.85 -8.81 17.71
CA ILE A 284 7.61 -8.23 17.16
C ILE A 284 7.91 -7.48 15.86
N SER A 285 8.95 -6.63 15.84
CA SER A 285 9.37 -5.91 14.62
C SER A 285 9.74 -6.88 13.50
N GLY A 286 10.50 -7.92 13.82
CA GLY A 286 10.87 -8.94 12.85
C GLY A 286 9.67 -9.67 12.24
N LEU A 287 8.65 -9.98 13.03
CA LEU A 287 7.40 -10.58 12.55
C LEU A 287 6.63 -9.61 11.64
N VAL A 288 6.57 -8.33 12.03
CA VAL A 288 5.88 -7.29 11.24
C VAL A 288 6.60 -7.05 9.90
N GLU A 289 7.92 -6.94 9.90
CA GLU A 289 8.73 -6.77 8.68
C GLU A 289 8.55 -7.94 7.69
N ASN A 290 8.27 -9.15 8.19
CA ASN A 290 8.02 -10.35 7.37
C ASN A 290 6.52 -10.60 7.07
N GLY A 291 5.65 -9.67 7.37
CA GLY A 291 4.22 -9.79 7.08
C GLY A 291 3.47 -10.83 7.93
N ARG A 292 4.09 -11.36 9.00
CA ARG A 292 3.45 -12.34 9.91
C ARG A 292 2.65 -11.61 10.99
N PHE A 293 1.65 -10.87 10.57
CA PHE A 293 0.90 -9.92 11.39
C PHE A 293 0.14 -10.58 12.56
N ASP A 294 -0.51 -11.72 12.32
CA ASP A 294 -1.24 -12.44 13.38
C ASP A 294 -0.31 -12.90 14.49
N GLN A 295 0.87 -13.43 14.14
CA GLN A 295 1.88 -13.84 15.10
C GLN A 295 2.43 -12.65 15.88
N ALA A 296 2.64 -11.50 15.24
CA ALA A 296 3.08 -10.28 15.92
C ALA A 296 2.09 -9.84 17.02
N LEU A 297 0.77 -9.90 16.73
CA LEU A 297 -0.28 -9.62 17.71
C LEU A 297 -0.29 -10.64 18.85
N ASP A 298 -0.03 -11.92 18.59
CA ASP A 298 0.03 -12.95 19.62
C ASP A 298 1.23 -12.74 20.55
N PHE A 299 2.40 -12.40 20.01
CA PHE A 299 3.57 -12.04 20.81
C PHE A 299 3.32 -10.78 21.66
N PHE A 300 2.65 -9.78 21.11
CA PHE A 300 2.25 -8.59 21.88
C PHE A 300 1.30 -8.96 23.04
N ARG A 301 0.32 -9.84 22.82
CA ARG A 301 -0.57 -10.34 23.87
C ARG A 301 0.19 -11.15 24.93
N GLU A 302 1.18 -11.94 24.53
CA GLU A 302 2.02 -12.69 25.44
C GLU A 302 2.88 -11.75 26.31
N MET A 303 3.49 -10.71 25.70
CA MET A 303 4.22 -9.68 26.42
C MET A 303 3.36 -8.98 27.48
N GLN A 304 2.12 -8.64 27.15
CA GLN A 304 1.18 -8.01 28.10
C GLN A 304 0.85 -8.89 29.31
N LYS A 305 0.84 -10.22 29.13
CA LYS A 305 0.57 -11.19 30.22
C LYS A 305 1.76 -11.34 31.16
N THR A 306 2.95 -11.00 30.70
CA THR A 306 4.18 -11.14 31.46
C THR A 306 4.34 -9.96 32.42
N SER A 307 4.22 -10.20 33.73
CA SER A 307 4.30 -9.13 34.73
C SER A 307 5.67 -8.42 34.79
N ALA A 308 6.73 -9.06 34.30
CA ALA A 308 8.10 -8.56 34.37
C ALA A 308 8.46 -7.53 33.28
N THR A 309 7.76 -7.55 32.13
CA THR A 309 8.06 -6.67 31.00
C THR A 309 6.77 -6.03 30.49
N GLN A 310 6.71 -4.72 30.54
CA GLN A 310 5.55 -3.96 30.06
C GLN A 310 5.88 -3.36 28.68
N PRO A 311 4.90 -3.35 27.73
CA PRO A 311 5.05 -2.66 26.46
C PRO A 311 5.39 -1.18 26.65
N ASP A 312 6.39 -0.72 25.89
CA ASP A 312 6.81 0.68 25.84
C ASP A 312 6.29 1.39 24.58
N SER A 313 6.67 2.64 24.38
CA SER A 313 6.30 3.45 23.20
C SER A 313 6.70 2.75 21.89
N VAL A 314 7.89 2.14 21.85
CA VAL A 314 8.41 1.44 20.66
C VAL A 314 7.55 0.23 20.32
N THR A 315 7.18 -0.58 21.34
CA THR A 315 6.26 -1.72 21.16
C THR A 315 4.95 -1.28 20.53
N VAL A 316 4.36 -0.22 21.06
CA VAL A 316 3.06 0.29 20.62
C VAL A 316 3.13 0.80 19.18
N VAL A 317 4.14 1.63 18.85
CA VAL A 317 4.36 2.17 17.50
C VAL A 317 4.57 1.04 16.47
N THR A 318 5.20 -0.06 16.87
CA THR A 318 5.42 -1.23 16.00
C THR A 318 4.13 -2.04 15.76
N VAL A 319 3.25 -2.15 16.77
CA VAL A 319 2.04 -3.00 16.68
C VAL A 319 0.85 -2.27 16.07
N ILE A 320 0.71 -0.95 16.23
CA ILE A 320 -0.41 -0.19 15.69
C ILE A 320 -0.57 -0.37 14.16
N PRO A 321 0.50 -0.27 13.32
CA PRO A 321 0.39 -0.50 11.88
C PRO A 321 -0.16 -1.88 11.50
N VAL A 322 0.08 -2.90 12.31
CA VAL A 322 -0.47 -4.25 12.09
C VAL A 322 -2.00 -4.24 12.14
N CYS A 323 -2.58 -3.48 13.05
CA CYS A 323 -4.04 -3.33 13.13
C CYS A 323 -4.62 -2.65 11.88
N SER A 324 -3.89 -1.71 11.29
CA SER A 324 -4.31 -1.06 10.05
C SER A 324 -4.21 -1.97 8.83
N GLU A 325 -3.14 -2.77 8.71
CA GLU A 325 -2.96 -3.70 7.59
C GLU A 325 -4.01 -4.83 7.59
N LEU A 326 -4.38 -5.32 8.78
CA LEU A 326 -5.41 -6.34 8.96
C LEU A 326 -6.84 -5.76 9.07
N ASN A 327 -7.00 -4.44 8.99
CA ASN A 327 -8.28 -3.73 9.18
C ASN A 327 -8.98 -4.07 10.51
N LEU A 328 -8.21 -4.21 11.60
CA LEU A 328 -8.68 -4.63 12.92
C LEU A 328 -8.99 -3.41 13.82
N LEU A 329 -9.98 -2.60 13.47
CA LEU A 329 -10.34 -1.38 14.19
C LEU A 329 -10.58 -1.60 15.70
N HIS A 330 -11.23 -2.70 16.08
CA HIS A 330 -11.51 -3.02 17.49
C HIS A 330 -10.24 -3.23 18.31
N GLN A 331 -9.27 -3.94 17.75
CA GLN A 331 -7.99 -4.17 18.42
C GLN A 331 -7.17 -2.86 18.48
N GLY A 332 -7.16 -2.09 17.39
CA GLY A 332 -6.56 -0.76 17.36
C GLY A 332 -7.11 0.17 18.44
N LYS A 333 -8.44 0.22 18.62
CA LYS A 333 -9.08 0.96 19.73
C LYS A 333 -8.70 0.43 21.12
N SER A 334 -8.50 -0.87 21.27
CA SER A 334 -8.04 -1.45 22.54
C SER A 334 -6.60 -1.02 22.86
N ILE A 335 -5.71 -1.00 21.86
CA ILE A 335 -4.33 -0.50 21.99
C ILE A 335 -4.33 1.00 22.30
N HIS A 336 -5.15 1.80 21.60
CA HIS A 336 -5.32 3.23 21.88
C HIS A 336 -5.78 3.44 23.35
N GLY A 337 -6.78 2.69 23.84
CA GLY A 337 -7.18 2.73 25.23
C GLY A 337 -6.08 2.26 26.21
N PHE A 338 -5.17 1.39 25.78
CA PHE A 338 -4.00 1.00 26.56
C PHE A 338 -2.98 2.17 26.68
N THR A 339 -2.69 2.88 25.61
CA THR A 339 -1.79 4.03 25.63
C THR A 339 -2.28 5.12 26.58
N ILE A 340 -3.58 5.44 26.55
CA ILE A 340 -4.20 6.42 27.45
C ILE A 340 -4.09 6.00 28.90
N ARG A 341 -4.43 4.73 29.24
CA ARG A 341 -4.38 4.24 30.63
C ARG A 341 -2.98 4.17 31.24
N ARG A 342 -1.96 4.05 30.41
CA ARG A 342 -0.55 3.95 30.80
C ARG A 342 0.17 5.27 30.75
N GLU A 343 -0.50 6.34 30.36
CA GLU A 343 0.11 7.66 30.20
C GLU A 343 1.42 7.57 29.41
N LEU A 344 1.44 6.70 28.35
CA LEU A 344 2.59 6.55 27.49
C LEU A 344 2.76 7.85 26.71
N ASP A 345 3.62 8.65 27.20
CA ASP A 345 4.01 10.01 26.87
C ASP A 345 2.99 10.80 26.00
N PRO A 346 2.09 11.59 26.59
CA PRO A 346 1.13 12.39 25.83
C PRO A 346 1.80 13.45 24.95
N MET A 347 3.13 13.64 25.07
CA MET A 347 3.94 14.52 24.23
C MET A 347 4.63 13.78 23.07
N ASP A 348 4.58 12.46 23.03
CA ASP A 348 5.19 11.66 21.95
C ASP A 348 4.30 11.68 20.69
N CYS A 349 4.64 12.60 19.78
CA CYS A 349 3.97 12.69 18.47
C CYS A 349 4.02 11.38 17.67
N SER A 350 4.98 10.50 17.93
CA SER A 350 5.16 9.24 17.20
C SER A 350 4.00 8.27 17.43
N ILE A 351 3.58 8.07 18.69
CA ILE A 351 2.42 7.26 19.03
C ILE A 351 1.14 7.87 18.43
N ALA A 352 0.96 9.17 18.60
CA ALA A 352 -0.21 9.88 18.09
C ALA A 352 -0.30 9.76 16.55
N ASN A 353 0.82 9.93 15.84
CA ASN A 353 0.88 9.79 14.38
C ASN A 353 0.56 8.36 13.92
N SER A 354 1.06 7.33 14.62
CA SER A 354 0.73 5.94 14.33
C SER A 354 -0.76 5.63 14.56
N LEU A 355 -1.36 6.17 15.63
CA LEU A 355 -2.78 6.06 15.91
C LEU A 355 -3.63 6.78 14.86
N LEU A 356 -3.21 7.97 14.42
CA LEU A 356 -3.87 8.70 13.34
C LEU A 356 -3.92 7.87 12.05
N ASP A 357 -2.77 7.32 11.62
CA ASP A 357 -2.68 6.48 10.42
C ASP A 357 -3.59 5.25 10.54
N MET A 358 -3.59 4.59 11.70
CA MET A 358 -4.43 3.43 11.97
C MET A 358 -5.93 3.77 11.87
N HIS A 359 -6.39 4.84 12.52
CA HIS A 359 -7.79 5.23 12.46
C HIS A 359 -8.21 5.63 11.05
N LEU A 360 -7.35 6.34 10.30
CA LEU A 360 -7.61 6.73 8.92
C LEU A 360 -7.66 5.53 7.96
N LYS A 361 -6.77 4.56 8.11
CA LYS A 361 -6.76 3.34 7.29
C LYS A 361 -7.95 2.42 7.60
N CYS A 362 -8.41 2.38 8.85
CA CYS A 362 -9.61 1.64 9.26
C CYS A 362 -10.92 2.43 9.07
N ASP A 363 -10.91 3.54 8.33
CA ASP A 363 -12.06 4.39 7.99
C ASP A 363 -12.79 5.03 9.21
N ASP A 364 -12.12 5.10 10.38
CA ASP A 364 -12.63 5.78 11.59
C ASP A 364 -12.19 7.25 11.62
N ILE A 365 -12.69 8.00 10.65
CA ILE A 365 -12.33 9.41 10.41
C ILE A 365 -12.69 10.29 11.61
N ALA A 366 -13.78 9.98 12.30
CA ALA A 366 -14.25 10.78 13.44
C ALA A 366 -13.23 10.76 14.59
N THR A 367 -12.73 9.57 14.95
CA THR A 367 -11.72 9.41 16.01
C THR A 367 -10.37 10.02 15.58
N ALA A 368 -9.96 9.85 14.32
CA ALA A 368 -8.74 10.46 13.80
C ALA A 368 -8.79 12.00 13.89
N ASN A 369 -9.91 12.60 13.51
CA ASN A 369 -10.13 14.04 13.62
C ASN A 369 -10.06 14.54 15.07
N LEU A 370 -10.71 13.81 15.99
CA LEU A 370 -10.67 14.15 17.41
C LEU A 370 -9.25 14.10 17.95
N LEU A 371 -8.51 13.02 17.65
CA LEU A 371 -7.14 12.84 18.08
C LEU A 371 -6.24 13.96 17.54
N PHE A 372 -6.33 14.26 16.24
CA PHE A 372 -5.55 15.33 15.62
C PHE A 372 -5.82 16.69 16.25
N ARG A 373 -7.07 17.00 16.59
CA ARG A 373 -7.44 18.28 17.24
C ARG A 373 -7.01 18.35 18.70
N THR A 374 -6.90 17.22 19.39
CA THR A 374 -6.52 17.16 20.81
C THR A 374 -5.01 17.05 21.03
N MET A 375 -4.20 16.82 19.98
CA MET A 375 -2.74 16.77 20.07
C MET A 375 -2.19 18.12 20.59
N PRO A 376 -1.33 18.10 21.65
CA PRO A 376 -0.74 19.31 22.21
C PRO A 376 0.19 20.03 21.23
N SER A 377 0.97 19.26 20.47
CA SER A 377 1.84 19.75 19.40
C SER A 377 1.60 18.90 18.16
N ARG A 378 1.56 19.55 17.00
CA ARG A 378 1.42 18.87 15.69
C ARG A 378 2.68 19.09 14.91
N ASP A 379 3.38 18.01 14.60
CA ASP A 379 4.54 18.04 13.74
C ASP A 379 4.14 17.90 12.26
N LEU A 380 5.09 18.06 11.36
CA LEU A 380 4.83 17.91 9.93
C LEU A 380 4.31 16.50 9.55
N ILE A 381 4.70 15.48 10.33
CA ILE A 381 4.25 14.10 10.11
C ILE A 381 2.76 13.98 10.43
N SER A 382 2.29 14.59 11.52
CA SER A 382 0.87 14.62 11.89
C SER A 382 0.00 15.23 10.78
N TRP A 383 0.42 16.37 10.23
CA TRP A 383 -0.26 17.00 9.12
C TRP A 383 -0.26 16.14 7.86
N ASN A 384 0.90 15.58 7.49
CA ASN A 384 1.03 14.73 6.32
C ASN A 384 0.18 13.47 6.42
N THR A 385 0.10 12.86 7.59
CA THR A 385 -0.75 11.69 7.85
C THR A 385 -2.22 12.01 7.63
N MET A 386 -2.71 13.12 8.18
CA MET A 386 -4.09 13.56 8.00
C MET A 386 -4.39 13.92 6.53
N ILE A 387 -3.52 14.68 5.88
CA ILE A 387 -3.68 15.05 4.46
C ILE A 387 -3.70 13.79 3.60
N SER A 388 -2.79 12.84 3.81
CA SER A 388 -2.72 11.57 3.07
C SER A 388 -3.97 10.73 3.26
N GLY A 389 -4.43 10.56 4.50
CA GLY A 389 -5.65 9.81 4.80
C GLY A 389 -6.89 10.43 4.14
N TYR A 390 -7.04 11.75 4.20
CA TYR A 390 -8.16 12.44 3.56
C TYR A 390 -8.05 12.43 2.03
N SER A 391 -6.85 12.50 1.47
CA SER A 391 -6.63 12.46 0.03
C SER A 391 -7.02 11.13 -0.61
N ARG A 392 -6.87 10.02 0.13
CA ARG A 392 -7.26 8.68 -0.32
C ARG A 392 -8.78 8.47 -0.27
N ASN A 393 -9.48 9.15 0.62
CA ASN A 393 -10.94 9.02 0.75
C ASN A 393 -11.64 9.91 -0.27
N MET A 394 -12.44 9.29 -1.15
CA MET A 394 -13.13 9.99 -2.25
C MET A 394 -14.08 11.10 -1.78
N SER A 395 -14.64 10.98 -0.59
CA SER A 395 -15.57 11.95 -0.03
C SER A 395 -14.90 13.15 0.65
N LEU A 396 -13.61 13.03 1.04
CA LEU A 396 -12.90 14.00 1.89
C LEU A 396 -11.80 14.79 1.16
N LYS A 397 -11.79 14.78 -0.16
CA LYS A 397 -10.76 15.49 -0.96
C LYS A 397 -10.75 17.01 -0.75
N ARG A 398 -11.91 17.60 -0.50
CA ARG A 398 -12.03 19.04 -0.21
C ARG A 398 -11.41 19.38 1.14
N GLU A 399 -11.65 18.52 2.12
CA GLU A 399 -11.11 18.63 3.47
C GLU A 399 -9.58 18.45 3.47
N ALA A 400 -9.04 17.54 2.62
CA ALA A 400 -7.60 17.39 2.44
C ALA A 400 -6.94 18.69 1.93
N ARG A 401 -7.58 19.36 0.96
CA ARG A 401 -7.11 20.66 0.44
C ARG A 401 -7.20 21.74 1.50
N PHE A 402 -8.24 21.73 2.32
CA PHE A 402 -8.40 22.67 3.42
C PHE A 402 -7.29 22.50 4.47
N LEU A 403 -6.99 21.25 4.87
CA LEU A 403 -5.87 20.94 5.78
C LEU A 403 -4.51 21.42 5.23
N LEU A 404 -4.28 21.28 3.92
CA LEU A 404 -3.07 21.82 3.30
C LEU A 404 -3.02 23.36 3.43
N CYS A 405 -4.14 24.05 3.24
CA CYS A 405 -4.20 25.50 3.42
C CYS A 405 -3.97 25.91 4.88
N GLU A 406 -4.47 25.14 5.85
CA GLU A 406 -4.20 25.37 7.28
C GLU A 406 -2.70 25.16 7.59
N LEU A 407 -2.09 24.08 7.09
CA LEU A 407 -0.65 23.84 7.25
C LEU A 407 0.19 25.00 6.73
N LEU A 408 -0.16 25.56 5.55
CA LEU A 408 0.54 26.69 4.96
C LEU A 408 0.43 28.01 5.77
N GLN A 409 -0.50 28.08 6.73
CA GLN A 409 -0.63 29.21 7.65
C GLN A 409 0.19 29.01 8.94
N THR A 410 0.76 27.83 9.15
CA THR A 410 1.68 27.55 10.27
C THR A 410 3.13 27.90 9.89
N ASP A 411 4.01 27.98 10.89
CA ASP A 411 5.45 28.22 10.67
C ASP A 411 6.20 26.97 10.13
N LEU A 412 5.48 25.88 9.84
CA LEU A 412 6.07 24.63 9.35
C LEU A 412 6.33 24.71 7.85
N GLU A 413 7.54 24.42 7.43
CA GLU A 413 7.90 24.35 6.01
C GLU A 413 7.36 23.07 5.36
N CYS A 414 6.69 23.24 4.22
CA CYS A 414 6.20 22.10 3.43
C CYS A 414 7.36 21.27 2.89
N SER A 415 7.33 19.97 3.15
CA SER A 415 8.28 19.01 2.60
C SER A 415 7.77 18.37 1.30
N LEU A 416 8.64 17.65 0.62
CA LEU A 416 8.24 16.80 -0.51
C LEU A 416 7.12 15.83 -0.11
N ALA A 417 7.19 15.24 1.10
CA ALA A 417 6.18 14.31 1.59
C ALA A 417 4.78 14.96 1.70
N THR A 418 4.70 16.25 2.08
CA THR A 418 3.44 17.01 2.11
C THR A 418 2.81 17.12 0.72
N LEU A 419 3.62 17.46 -0.28
CA LEU A 419 3.14 17.62 -1.65
C LEU A 419 2.77 16.27 -2.29
N LEU A 420 3.48 15.19 -1.94
CA LEU A 420 3.12 13.83 -2.34
C LEU A 420 1.82 13.35 -1.68
N ALA A 421 1.58 13.71 -0.42
CA ALA A 421 0.39 13.31 0.32
C ALA A 421 -0.92 13.91 -0.26
N ILE A 422 -0.86 15.12 -0.86
CA ILE A 422 -2.05 15.78 -1.39
C ILE A 422 -2.39 15.40 -2.84
N LEU A 423 -1.43 14.93 -3.64
CA LEU A 423 -1.64 14.60 -5.05
C LEU A 423 -2.75 13.55 -5.29
N PRO A 424 -2.94 12.51 -4.44
CA PRO A 424 -4.04 11.57 -4.59
C PRO A 424 -5.44 12.20 -4.49
N ALA A 425 -5.56 13.43 -3.99
CA ALA A 425 -6.82 14.18 -4.01
C ALA A 425 -7.23 14.66 -5.41
N CYS A 426 -6.33 14.56 -6.42
CA CYS A 426 -6.59 14.91 -7.80
C CYS A 426 -6.95 13.65 -8.60
N THR A 427 -8.23 13.42 -8.87
CA THR A 427 -8.70 12.19 -9.53
C THR A 427 -9.70 12.43 -10.66
N CYS A 428 -9.94 13.67 -11.01
CA CYS A 428 -10.87 13.99 -12.08
C CYS A 428 -10.37 15.22 -12.89
N PRO A 429 -10.83 15.39 -14.12
CA PRO A 429 -10.42 16.52 -14.97
C PRO A 429 -10.61 17.91 -14.33
N LYS A 430 -11.58 18.05 -13.42
CA LYS A 430 -11.81 19.31 -12.68
C LYS A 430 -10.69 19.66 -11.70
N ASP A 431 -9.89 18.69 -11.31
CA ASP A 431 -8.80 18.87 -10.34
C ASP A 431 -7.46 19.25 -10.98
N VAL A 432 -7.38 19.23 -12.30
CA VAL A 432 -6.15 19.54 -13.08
C VAL A 432 -5.53 20.87 -12.66
N SER A 433 -6.34 21.92 -12.47
CA SER A 433 -5.84 23.24 -12.08
C SER A 433 -5.13 23.23 -10.72
N PHE A 434 -5.68 22.51 -9.76
CA PHE A 434 -5.07 22.32 -8.45
C PHE A 434 -3.79 21.47 -8.55
N GLY A 435 -3.83 20.37 -9.30
CA GLY A 435 -2.64 19.55 -9.57
C GLY A 435 -1.51 20.33 -10.21
N LYS A 436 -1.80 21.21 -11.19
CA LYS A 436 -0.83 22.13 -11.80
C LYS A 436 -0.23 23.11 -10.78
N ALA A 437 -1.03 23.61 -9.83
CA ALA A 437 -0.52 24.46 -8.76
C ALA A 437 0.47 23.71 -7.85
N VAL A 438 0.14 22.47 -7.47
CA VAL A 438 1.06 21.60 -6.68
C VAL A 438 2.34 21.32 -7.46
N HIS A 439 2.25 21.04 -8.78
CA HIS A 439 3.42 20.87 -9.64
C HIS A 439 4.29 22.13 -9.67
N CYS A 440 3.69 23.31 -9.80
CA CYS A 440 4.43 24.58 -9.73
C CYS A 440 5.14 24.77 -8.38
N TRP A 441 4.54 24.35 -7.27
CA TRP A 441 5.21 24.38 -5.97
C TRP A 441 6.39 23.41 -5.90
N MET A 442 6.25 22.18 -6.42
CA MET A 442 7.37 21.24 -6.51
C MET A 442 8.53 21.80 -7.32
N LEU A 443 8.26 22.49 -8.42
CA LEU A 443 9.28 23.20 -9.22
C LEU A 443 9.94 24.32 -8.41
N LYS A 444 9.16 25.15 -7.72
CA LYS A 444 9.65 26.28 -6.93
C LYS A 444 10.55 25.85 -5.76
N PHE A 445 10.22 24.73 -5.10
CA PHE A 445 11.00 24.16 -4.01
C PHE A 445 12.14 23.24 -4.46
N GLY A 446 12.32 23.04 -5.78
CA GLY A 446 13.37 22.18 -6.32
C GLY A 446 13.12 20.67 -6.18
N PHE A 447 11.91 20.25 -5.84
CA PHE A 447 11.56 18.83 -5.66
C PHE A 447 11.18 18.11 -6.95
N ALA A 448 10.88 18.84 -8.01
CA ALA A 448 10.33 18.29 -9.25
C ALA A 448 11.26 17.29 -9.98
N ASN A 449 12.55 17.28 -9.66
CA ASN A 449 13.53 16.41 -10.29
C ASN A 449 13.76 15.08 -9.53
N THR A 450 13.01 14.83 -8.46
CA THR A 450 13.10 13.55 -7.75
C THR A 450 12.20 12.51 -8.43
N VAL A 451 12.66 11.26 -8.52
CA VAL A 451 11.89 10.15 -9.12
C VAL A 451 10.50 10.03 -8.48
N LEU A 452 10.41 10.16 -7.14
CA LEU A 452 9.15 10.08 -6.41
C LEU A 452 8.16 11.19 -6.81
N ALA A 453 8.65 12.44 -6.97
CA ALA A 453 7.79 13.55 -7.39
C ALA A 453 7.29 13.36 -8.82
N VAL A 454 8.18 12.93 -9.72
CA VAL A 454 7.82 12.66 -11.12
C VAL A 454 6.74 11.59 -11.20
N ASN A 455 6.91 10.46 -10.52
CA ASN A 455 5.95 9.36 -10.53
C ASN A 455 4.58 9.79 -10.01
N ALA A 456 4.56 10.55 -8.92
CA ALA A 456 3.32 11.06 -8.34
C ALA A 456 2.62 12.09 -9.25
N LEU A 457 3.39 12.98 -9.90
CA LEU A 457 2.85 13.96 -10.87
C LEU A 457 2.33 13.27 -12.14
N LEU A 458 3.04 12.27 -12.65
CA LEU A 458 2.58 11.49 -13.81
C LEU A 458 1.24 10.81 -13.51
N LEU A 459 1.14 10.13 -12.37
CA LEU A 459 -0.10 9.49 -11.94
C LEU A 459 -1.24 10.53 -11.79
N MET A 460 -0.94 11.69 -11.21
CA MET A 460 -1.92 12.79 -11.08
C MET A 460 -2.42 13.27 -12.44
N TYR A 461 -1.52 13.54 -13.40
CA TYR A 461 -1.94 14.00 -14.74
C TYR A 461 -2.74 12.93 -15.49
N ILE A 462 -2.36 11.66 -15.37
CA ILE A 462 -3.10 10.54 -15.97
C ILE A 462 -4.50 10.44 -15.37
N ASN A 463 -4.63 10.47 -14.03
CA ASN A 463 -5.92 10.41 -13.36
C ASN A 463 -6.83 11.61 -13.66
N CYS A 464 -6.23 12.76 -13.98
CA CYS A 464 -6.94 13.96 -14.42
C CYS A 464 -7.19 14.01 -15.94
N GLU A 465 -6.89 12.94 -16.69
CA GLU A 465 -7.05 12.82 -18.14
C GLU A 465 -6.23 13.85 -18.96
N ASP A 466 -5.21 14.50 -18.35
CA ASP A 466 -4.29 15.41 -19.05
C ASP A 466 -3.05 14.64 -19.58
N ILE A 467 -3.30 13.83 -20.62
CA ILE A 467 -2.28 12.98 -21.24
C ILE A 467 -1.16 13.79 -21.87
N THR A 468 -1.48 14.98 -22.36
CA THR A 468 -0.49 15.86 -22.98
C THR A 468 0.54 16.32 -21.97
N ALA A 469 0.12 16.73 -20.76
CA ALA A 469 1.01 17.12 -19.69
C ALA A 469 1.84 15.93 -19.18
N SER A 470 1.22 14.72 -19.05
CA SER A 470 1.95 13.52 -18.63
C SER A 470 3.04 13.14 -19.64
N SER A 471 2.76 13.20 -20.94
CA SER A 471 3.73 12.87 -21.98
C SER A 471 4.89 13.89 -22.06
N VAL A 472 4.61 15.18 -21.84
CA VAL A 472 5.65 16.23 -21.77
C VAL A 472 6.54 16.03 -20.56
N LEU A 473 5.93 15.77 -19.39
CA LEU A 473 6.69 15.52 -18.16
C LEU A 473 7.62 14.31 -18.32
N LEU A 474 7.11 13.22 -18.89
CA LEU A 474 7.89 12.02 -19.17
C LEU A 474 9.10 12.32 -20.05
N LYS A 475 8.90 13.03 -21.17
CA LYS A 475 9.99 13.38 -22.09
C LYS A 475 11.04 14.28 -21.46
N SER A 476 10.66 15.14 -20.51
CA SER A 476 11.61 16.01 -19.79
C SER A 476 12.50 15.26 -18.80
N MET A 477 12.12 14.05 -18.39
CA MET A 477 12.75 13.30 -17.30
C MET A 477 13.38 11.96 -17.73
N LEU A 478 13.63 11.77 -19.04
CA LEU A 478 14.19 10.55 -19.62
C LEU A 478 15.52 10.09 -18.97
N SER A 479 16.30 11.03 -18.45
CA SER A 479 17.61 10.74 -17.83
C SER A 479 17.53 10.26 -16.38
N VAL A 480 16.37 10.37 -15.73
CA VAL A 480 16.17 10.09 -14.29
C VAL A 480 15.13 8.98 -14.07
N SER A 481 14.33 8.66 -15.09
CA SER A 481 13.26 7.68 -14.98
C SER A 481 13.80 6.24 -14.89
N ASP A 482 13.30 5.50 -13.90
CA ASP A 482 13.57 4.09 -13.68
C ASP A 482 12.42 3.19 -14.21
N VAL A 483 12.56 1.88 -14.08
CA VAL A 483 11.51 0.91 -14.47
C VAL A 483 10.19 1.18 -13.73
N ILE A 484 10.27 1.62 -12.47
CA ILE A 484 9.09 1.92 -11.64
C ILE A 484 8.32 3.10 -12.21
N SER A 485 9.01 4.15 -12.68
CA SER A 485 8.41 5.30 -13.35
C SER A 485 7.64 4.89 -14.60
N TRP A 486 8.24 4.05 -15.44
CA TRP A 486 7.60 3.53 -16.65
C TRP A 486 6.42 2.63 -16.33
N ASN A 487 6.55 1.77 -15.33
CA ASN A 487 5.42 0.95 -14.88
C ASN A 487 4.25 1.81 -14.42
N THR A 488 4.51 2.86 -13.65
CA THR A 488 3.46 3.78 -13.17
C THR A 488 2.69 4.38 -14.34
N ILE A 489 3.38 4.78 -15.40
CA ILE A 489 2.77 5.36 -16.60
C ILE A 489 1.98 4.31 -17.37
N ILE A 490 2.60 3.16 -17.66
CA ILE A 490 1.96 2.09 -18.46
C ILE A 490 0.70 1.60 -17.74
N VAL A 491 0.79 1.32 -16.43
CA VAL A 491 -0.35 0.92 -15.61
C VAL A 491 -1.43 2.00 -15.60
N GLY A 492 -1.03 3.26 -15.40
CA GLY A 492 -1.96 4.38 -15.38
C GLY A 492 -2.69 4.58 -16.70
N TYR A 493 -2.00 4.45 -17.84
CA TYR A 493 -2.63 4.51 -19.16
C TYR A 493 -3.63 3.37 -19.37
N VAL A 494 -3.25 2.14 -19.00
CA VAL A 494 -4.15 0.97 -19.14
C VAL A 494 -5.40 1.12 -18.27
N GLN A 495 -5.26 1.55 -17.02
CA GLN A 495 -6.37 1.75 -16.09
C GLN A 495 -7.36 2.82 -16.55
N ASN A 496 -6.88 3.85 -17.24
CA ASN A 496 -7.72 4.92 -17.79
C ASN A 496 -8.17 4.67 -19.25
N GLY A 497 -7.94 3.46 -19.79
CA GLY A 497 -8.40 3.08 -21.14
C GLY A 497 -7.53 3.54 -22.29
N TYR A 498 -6.39 4.19 -22.03
CA TYR A 498 -5.43 4.67 -23.04
C TYR A 498 -4.44 3.57 -23.45
N CYS A 499 -5.00 2.44 -23.92
CA CYS A 499 -4.21 1.23 -24.18
C CYS A 499 -3.19 1.41 -25.34
N LYS A 500 -3.43 2.30 -26.31
CA LYS A 500 -2.49 2.57 -27.41
C LYS A 500 -1.26 3.30 -26.90
N GLU A 501 -1.47 4.34 -26.10
CA GLU A 501 -0.43 5.13 -25.46
C GLU A 501 0.42 4.28 -24.51
N ALA A 502 -0.20 3.30 -23.82
CA ALA A 502 0.52 2.34 -23.01
C ALA A 502 1.49 1.47 -23.81
N LEU A 503 1.06 1.00 -25.01
CA LEU A 503 1.91 0.22 -25.93
C LEU A 503 3.04 1.07 -26.51
N GLU A 504 2.78 2.32 -26.86
CA GLU A 504 3.79 3.27 -27.34
C GLU A 504 4.85 3.55 -26.24
N ALA A 505 4.41 3.75 -24.99
CA ALA A 505 5.29 3.94 -23.84
C ALA A 505 6.18 2.70 -23.61
N PHE A 506 5.60 1.51 -23.69
CA PHE A 506 6.35 0.25 -23.59
C PHE A 506 7.39 0.09 -24.70
N ALA A 507 7.01 0.33 -25.94
CA ALA A 507 7.93 0.27 -27.08
C ALA A 507 9.09 1.27 -26.92
N PHE A 508 8.80 2.48 -26.42
CA PHE A 508 9.82 3.48 -26.15
C PHE A 508 10.77 3.02 -25.02
N MET A 509 10.24 2.49 -23.92
CA MET A 509 11.02 1.95 -22.81
C MET A 509 12.01 0.88 -23.28
N CYS A 510 11.54 -0.09 -24.08
CA CYS A 510 12.38 -1.20 -24.56
C CYS A 510 13.38 -0.79 -25.63
N CYS A 511 12.95 0.00 -26.62
CA CYS A 511 13.75 0.28 -27.81
C CYS A 511 14.69 1.48 -27.65
N SER A 512 14.26 2.52 -26.93
CA SER A 512 15.01 3.78 -26.82
C SER A 512 15.86 3.86 -25.56
N LEU A 513 15.38 3.31 -24.45
CA LEU A 513 16.07 3.36 -23.15
C LEU A 513 16.80 2.04 -22.82
N LEU A 514 16.54 0.97 -23.56
CA LEU A 514 17.08 -0.38 -23.30
C LEU A 514 16.84 -0.87 -21.85
N LEU A 515 15.75 -0.41 -21.25
CA LEU A 515 15.34 -0.85 -19.92
C LEU A 515 14.66 -2.21 -20.04
N ASN A 516 15.00 -3.13 -19.13
CA ASN A 516 14.36 -4.44 -19.08
C ASN A 516 13.01 -4.35 -18.39
N PRO A 517 11.90 -4.73 -19.06
CA PRO A 517 10.58 -4.82 -18.44
C PRO A 517 10.57 -5.84 -17.31
N ASP A 518 9.85 -5.55 -16.26
CA ASP A 518 9.55 -6.50 -15.17
C ASP A 518 8.17 -7.17 -15.36
N SER A 519 7.78 -8.04 -14.45
CA SER A 519 6.49 -8.74 -14.50
C SER A 519 5.29 -7.78 -14.45
N ILE A 520 5.40 -6.64 -13.76
CA ILE A 520 4.34 -5.62 -13.67
C ILE A 520 4.15 -4.95 -15.04
N THR A 521 5.25 -4.59 -15.69
CA THR A 521 5.23 -4.05 -17.06
C THR A 521 4.51 -5.00 -18.01
N LEU A 522 4.93 -6.30 -18.01
CA LEU A 522 4.40 -7.31 -18.93
C LEU A 522 2.90 -7.58 -18.70
N VAL A 523 2.47 -7.71 -17.45
CA VAL A 523 1.05 -7.87 -17.10
C VAL A 523 0.22 -6.72 -17.64
N SER A 524 0.69 -5.48 -17.48
CA SER A 524 -0.04 -4.29 -17.91
C SER A 524 -0.12 -4.18 -19.43
N VAL A 525 0.98 -4.46 -20.12
CA VAL A 525 1.05 -4.40 -21.59
C VAL A 525 0.22 -5.53 -22.23
N LEU A 526 0.23 -6.73 -21.65
CA LEU A 526 -0.64 -7.84 -22.08
C LEU A 526 -2.12 -7.49 -21.89
N SER A 527 -2.46 -6.83 -20.79
CA SER A 527 -3.82 -6.31 -20.57
C SER A 527 -4.21 -5.30 -21.65
N ALA A 528 -3.31 -4.38 -22.03
CA ALA A 528 -3.55 -3.43 -23.12
C ALA A 528 -3.76 -4.14 -24.46
N CYS A 529 -2.94 -5.15 -24.79
CA CYS A 529 -3.11 -5.95 -26.01
C CYS A 529 -4.47 -6.65 -26.02
N GLY A 530 -4.90 -7.21 -24.91
CA GLY A 530 -6.22 -7.86 -24.80
C GLY A 530 -7.39 -6.87 -24.94
N HIS A 531 -7.27 -5.65 -24.40
CA HIS A 531 -8.31 -4.63 -24.56
C HIS A 531 -8.44 -4.11 -26.00
N LEU A 532 -7.34 -4.08 -26.74
CA LEU A 532 -7.32 -3.66 -28.14
C LEU A 532 -7.46 -4.83 -29.13
N GLU A 533 -7.63 -6.06 -28.64
CA GLU A 533 -7.70 -7.29 -29.44
C GLU A 533 -6.51 -7.48 -30.41
N LEU A 534 -5.32 -7.02 -30.00
CA LEU A 534 -4.10 -7.05 -30.80
C LEU A 534 -3.34 -8.36 -30.62
N LEU A 535 -3.83 -9.46 -31.19
CA LEU A 535 -3.25 -10.81 -31.06
C LEU A 535 -1.76 -10.84 -31.44
N PHE A 536 -1.39 -10.20 -32.56
CA PHE A 536 0.01 -10.20 -33.03
C PHE A 536 0.97 -9.59 -32.02
N HIS A 537 0.62 -8.43 -31.43
CA HIS A 537 1.44 -7.80 -30.39
C HIS A 537 1.51 -8.65 -29.12
N GLY A 538 0.39 -9.27 -28.74
CA GLY A 538 0.34 -10.20 -27.63
C GLY A 538 1.29 -11.41 -27.82
N CYS A 539 1.33 -11.98 -29.03
CA CYS A 539 2.27 -13.06 -29.37
C CYS A 539 3.74 -12.62 -29.33
N LEU A 540 4.05 -11.39 -29.74
CA LEU A 540 5.42 -10.84 -29.63
C LEU A 540 5.86 -10.71 -28.16
N ILE A 541 4.94 -10.22 -27.30
CA ILE A 541 5.22 -10.09 -25.86
C ILE A 541 5.35 -11.49 -25.23
N HIS A 542 4.54 -12.46 -25.60
CA HIS A 542 4.68 -13.84 -25.15
C HIS A 542 6.04 -14.43 -25.55
N ALA A 543 6.48 -14.23 -26.78
CA ALA A 543 7.82 -14.65 -27.22
C ALA A 543 8.93 -13.96 -26.40
N PHE A 544 8.74 -12.69 -25.99
CA PHE A 544 9.65 -11.98 -25.11
C PHE A 544 9.65 -12.58 -23.69
N THR A 545 8.49 -12.94 -23.12
CA THR A 545 8.42 -13.57 -21.79
C THR A 545 9.18 -14.91 -21.75
N LEU A 546 9.04 -15.73 -22.80
CA LEU A 546 9.77 -16.99 -22.95
C LEU A 546 11.31 -16.74 -23.03
N LYS A 547 11.70 -15.71 -23.76
CA LYS A 547 13.13 -15.37 -23.96
C LYS A 547 13.80 -14.80 -22.71
N SER A 548 13.03 -14.11 -21.88
CA SER A 548 13.50 -13.52 -20.62
C SER A 548 13.28 -14.43 -19.40
N SER A 549 12.82 -15.68 -19.60
CA SER A 549 12.50 -16.65 -18.53
C SER A 549 11.51 -16.12 -17.49
N MET A 550 10.58 -15.24 -17.91
CA MET A 550 9.52 -14.69 -17.07
C MET A 550 8.20 -15.47 -17.20
N ASP A 551 8.18 -16.51 -18.01
CA ASP A 551 7.03 -17.43 -18.16
C ASP A 551 6.73 -18.25 -16.90
N GLY A 552 7.69 -18.36 -15.98
CA GLY A 552 7.52 -18.92 -14.64
C GLY A 552 6.69 -18.07 -13.69
N ASP A 553 6.56 -16.75 -13.92
CA ASP A 553 5.73 -15.87 -13.06
C ASP A 553 4.23 -16.11 -13.33
N VAL A 554 3.53 -16.62 -12.33
CA VAL A 554 2.10 -16.93 -12.39
C VAL A 554 1.26 -15.72 -12.80
N ARG A 555 1.65 -14.51 -12.44
CA ARG A 555 0.94 -13.27 -12.81
C ARG A 555 1.03 -13.01 -14.31
N VAL A 556 2.21 -13.22 -14.87
CA VAL A 556 2.44 -13.06 -16.33
C VAL A 556 1.67 -14.13 -17.10
N ARG A 557 1.69 -15.40 -16.64
CA ARG A 557 0.89 -16.49 -17.26
C ARG A 557 -0.60 -16.16 -17.22
N ASN A 558 -1.14 -15.71 -16.11
CA ASN A 558 -2.56 -15.34 -16.00
C ASN A 558 -2.92 -14.17 -16.93
N ALA A 559 -2.00 -13.21 -17.10
CA ALA A 559 -2.19 -12.11 -18.05
C ALA A 559 -2.16 -12.59 -19.51
N LEU A 560 -1.28 -13.54 -19.86
CA LEU A 560 -1.23 -14.18 -21.18
C LEU A 560 -2.54 -14.93 -21.48
N ILE A 561 -3.03 -15.76 -20.55
CA ILE A 561 -4.29 -16.47 -20.67
C ILE A 561 -5.43 -15.49 -20.94
N THR A 562 -5.54 -14.44 -20.14
CA THR A 562 -6.57 -13.41 -20.27
C THR A 562 -6.46 -12.67 -21.61
N MET A 563 -5.26 -12.33 -22.05
CA MET A 563 -4.99 -11.67 -23.33
C MET A 563 -5.44 -12.55 -24.50
N TYR A 564 -5.06 -13.83 -24.52
CA TYR A 564 -5.44 -14.75 -25.59
C TYR A 564 -6.96 -14.97 -25.66
N PHE A 565 -7.65 -15.15 -24.54
CA PHE A 565 -9.11 -15.23 -24.52
C PHE A 565 -9.79 -13.96 -25.05
N ARG A 566 -9.27 -12.77 -24.71
CA ARG A 566 -9.81 -11.51 -25.25
C ARG A 566 -9.59 -11.37 -26.75
N CYS A 567 -8.48 -11.90 -27.25
CA CYS A 567 -8.19 -11.97 -28.68
C CYS A 567 -8.88 -13.17 -29.38
N GLN A 568 -9.77 -13.91 -28.71
CA GLN A 568 -10.52 -15.07 -29.21
C GLN A 568 -9.63 -16.26 -29.63
N ASP A 569 -8.37 -16.32 -29.20
CA ASP A 569 -7.44 -17.42 -29.42
C ASP A 569 -7.45 -18.39 -28.22
N ILE A 570 -8.46 -19.23 -28.17
CA ILE A 570 -8.69 -20.18 -27.09
C ILE A 570 -7.56 -21.23 -27.02
N VAL A 571 -7.06 -21.68 -28.18
CA VAL A 571 -6.04 -22.73 -28.26
C VAL A 571 -4.72 -22.27 -27.60
N SER A 572 -4.30 -21.05 -27.86
CA SER A 572 -3.10 -20.51 -27.22
C SER A 572 -3.30 -20.29 -25.74
N ALA A 573 -4.49 -19.87 -25.30
CA ALA A 573 -4.80 -19.74 -23.86
C ALA A 573 -4.70 -21.08 -23.14
N GLU A 574 -5.26 -22.15 -23.72
CA GLU A 574 -5.17 -23.52 -23.19
C GLU A 574 -3.70 -24.00 -23.13
N SER A 575 -2.93 -23.74 -24.17
CA SER A 575 -1.52 -24.15 -24.20
C SER A 575 -0.70 -23.50 -23.08
N VAL A 576 -0.93 -22.20 -22.82
CA VAL A 576 -0.25 -21.47 -21.70
C VAL A 576 -0.70 -22.01 -20.34
N PHE A 577 -1.98 -22.39 -20.19
CA PHE A 577 -2.50 -22.96 -18.95
C PHE A 577 -1.90 -24.33 -18.63
N HIS A 578 -1.67 -25.18 -19.64
CA HIS A 578 -1.16 -26.54 -19.49
C HIS A 578 0.38 -26.64 -19.41
N VAL A 579 1.11 -25.52 -19.47
CA VAL A 579 2.56 -25.53 -19.22
C VAL A 579 2.82 -25.92 -17.75
N ASP A 580 3.74 -26.88 -17.55
CA ASP A 580 4.11 -27.37 -16.22
C ASP A 580 4.48 -26.21 -15.26
N GLY A 581 3.74 -26.10 -14.18
CA GLY A 581 3.96 -25.08 -13.14
C GLY A 581 2.80 -25.07 -12.15
N ASP A 582 3.02 -24.47 -10.98
CA ASP A 582 2.00 -24.31 -9.94
C ASP A 582 0.84 -23.46 -10.43
N GLN A 583 -0.25 -24.11 -10.78
CA GLN A 583 -1.51 -23.44 -11.07
C GLN A 583 -2.15 -22.99 -9.75
N ASN A 584 -2.46 -21.72 -9.64
CA ASN A 584 -3.16 -21.18 -8.48
C ASN A 584 -4.65 -20.94 -8.79
N LEU A 585 -5.42 -20.62 -7.76
CA LEU A 585 -6.85 -20.30 -7.89
C LEU A 585 -7.14 -19.22 -8.95
N CYS A 586 -6.22 -18.23 -9.10
CA CYS A 586 -6.38 -17.18 -10.10
C CYS A 586 -6.27 -17.71 -11.54
N SER A 587 -5.38 -18.68 -11.79
CA SER A 587 -5.22 -19.31 -13.11
C SER A 587 -6.50 -20.02 -13.54
N TRP A 588 -7.09 -20.82 -12.65
CA TRP A 588 -8.37 -21.48 -12.88
C TRP A 588 -9.51 -20.47 -13.11
N THR A 589 -9.53 -19.40 -12.34
CA THR A 589 -10.53 -18.33 -12.49
C THR A 589 -10.40 -17.60 -13.84
N CYS A 590 -9.16 -17.36 -14.32
CA CYS A 590 -8.92 -16.77 -15.64
C CYS A 590 -9.44 -17.68 -16.76
N MET A 591 -9.23 -19.00 -16.66
CA MET A 591 -9.75 -19.97 -17.63
C MET A 591 -11.29 -19.98 -17.66
N ILE A 592 -11.93 -20.09 -16.49
CA ILE A 592 -13.41 -20.07 -16.40
C ILE A 592 -13.96 -18.78 -17.02
N SER A 593 -13.42 -17.62 -16.62
CA SER A 593 -13.88 -16.33 -17.12
C SER A 593 -13.64 -16.18 -18.63
N GLY A 594 -12.51 -16.67 -19.12
CA GLY A 594 -12.17 -16.64 -20.54
C GLY A 594 -13.12 -17.48 -21.40
N TYR A 595 -13.44 -18.68 -20.99
CA TYR A 595 -14.43 -19.53 -21.70
C TYR A 595 -15.82 -18.88 -21.68
N VAL A 596 -16.25 -18.35 -20.55
CA VAL A 596 -17.55 -17.65 -20.45
C VAL A 596 -17.63 -16.47 -21.40
N GLN A 597 -16.56 -15.65 -21.47
CA GLN A 597 -16.50 -14.52 -22.40
C GLN A 597 -16.58 -14.95 -23.86
N ASN A 598 -16.01 -16.09 -24.21
CA ASN A 598 -16.02 -16.64 -25.56
C ASN A 598 -17.26 -17.54 -25.84
N LYS A 599 -18.26 -17.54 -24.97
CA LYS A 599 -19.52 -18.31 -25.08
C LYS A 599 -19.32 -19.83 -25.08
N GLU A 600 -18.19 -20.30 -24.56
CA GLU A 600 -17.84 -21.70 -24.40
C GLU A 600 -18.23 -22.22 -23.00
N GLY A 601 -19.49 -22.08 -22.62
CA GLY A 601 -19.98 -22.41 -21.28
C GLY A 601 -19.73 -23.86 -20.87
N GLU A 602 -19.79 -24.83 -21.80
CA GLU A 602 -19.53 -26.26 -21.53
C GLU A 602 -18.09 -26.46 -21.04
N ARG A 603 -17.10 -25.86 -21.72
CA ARG A 603 -15.69 -25.94 -21.32
C ARG A 603 -15.44 -25.25 -20.00
N ALA A 604 -16.13 -24.12 -19.73
CA ALA A 604 -16.03 -23.45 -18.41
C ALA A 604 -16.49 -24.40 -17.29
N LEU A 605 -17.57 -25.17 -17.49
CA LEU A 605 -18.05 -26.14 -16.52
C LEU A 605 -17.12 -27.35 -16.38
N GLU A 606 -16.48 -27.79 -17.47
CA GLU A 606 -15.49 -28.87 -17.45
C GLU A 606 -14.26 -28.47 -16.63
N ILE A 607 -13.68 -27.31 -16.88
CA ILE A 607 -12.56 -26.75 -16.12
C ILE A 607 -12.92 -26.61 -14.64
N PHE A 608 -14.14 -26.16 -14.32
CA PHE A 608 -14.56 -26.04 -12.92
C PHE A 608 -14.62 -27.40 -12.20
N ARG A 609 -15.01 -28.50 -12.88
CA ARG A 609 -14.99 -29.83 -12.31
C ARG A 609 -13.58 -30.36 -12.01
N HIS A 610 -12.58 -29.90 -12.77
CA HIS A 610 -11.17 -30.26 -12.52
C HIS A 610 -10.50 -29.45 -11.41
N MET A 611 -11.18 -28.42 -10.88
CA MET A 611 -10.69 -27.55 -9.80
C MET A 611 -10.93 -28.17 -8.41
N GLU A 612 -10.71 -29.47 -8.23
CA GLU A 612 -11.09 -30.22 -7.00
C GLU A 612 -10.30 -29.78 -5.76
N ASP A 613 -9.04 -29.36 -5.91
CA ASP A 613 -8.14 -29.01 -4.81
C ASP A 613 -8.30 -27.57 -4.30
N PHE A 614 -9.10 -26.74 -4.98
CA PHE A 614 -9.26 -25.33 -4.64
C PHE A 614 -10.68 -24.98 -4.21
N VAL A 615 -10.81 -24.20 -3.14
CA VAL A 615 -12.12 -23.62 -2.78
C VAL A 615 -12.44 -22.49 -3.76
N PRO A 616 -13.59 -22.56 -4.48
CA PRO A 616 -13.97 -21.52 -5.43
C PRO A 616 -14.10 -20.15 -4.78
N ASN A 617 -13.51 -19.13 -5.39
CA ASN A 617 -13.69 -17.75 -4.98
C ASN A 617 -14.96 -17.13 -5.62
N GLU A 618 -15.29 -15.93 -5.20
CA GLU A 618 -16.47 -15.20 -5.69
C GLU A 618 -16.49 -15.05 -7.21
N ILE A 619 -15.34 -14.77 -7.83
CA ILE A 619 -15.23 -14.57 -9.28
C ILE A 619 -15.46 -15.87 -10.05
N SER A 620 -14.92 -17.00 -9.58
CA SER A 620 -15.17 -18.30 -10.20
C SER A 620 -16.64 -18.72 -10.07
N ILE A 621 -17.28 -18.48 -8.93
CA ILE A 621 -18.71 -18.73 -8.73
C ILE A 621 -19.55 -17.89 -9.69
N VAL A 622 -19.28 -16.59 -9.81
CA VAL A 622 -19.98 -15.71 -10.77
C VAL A 622 -19.77 -16.22 -12.21
N GLY A 623 -18.53 -16.59 -12.58
CA GLY A 623 -18.24 -17.17 -13.90
C GLY A 623 -19.04 -18.42 -14.19
N ILE A 624 -19.12 -19.35 -13.24
CA ILE A 624 -19.91 -20.59 -13.41
C ILE A 624 -21.41 -20.32 -13.47
N LEU A 625 -21.94 -19.40 -12.70
CA LEU A 625 -23.35 -18.99 -12.82
C LEU A 625 -23.64 -18.38 -14.19
N CYS A 626 -22.71 -17.58 -14.74
CA CYS A 626 -22.82 -17.09 -16.12
C CYS A 626 -22.78 -18.22 -17.17
N ALA A 627 -21.91 -19.24 -16.99
CA ALA A 627 -21.89 -20.41 -17.83
C ALA A 627 -23.22 -21.19 -17.76
N CYS A 628 -23.77 -21.39 -16.56
CA CYS A 628 -25.10 -22.01 -16.38
C CYS A 628 -26.19 -21.20 -17.09
N THR A 629 -26.10 -19.90 -17.07
CA THR A 629 -27.03 -18.99 -17.76
C THR A 629 -26.95 -19.14 -19.28
N GLN A 630 -25.75 -19.22 -19.84
CA GLN A 630 -25.53 -19.40 -21.29
C GLN A 630 -26.08 -20.72 -21.78
N LEU A 631 -25.95 -21.79 -20.98
CA LEU A 631 -26.40 -23.13 -21.32
C LEU A 631 -27.85 -23.42 -20.91
N GLY A 632 -28.50 -22.51 -20.21
CA GLY A 632 -29.81 -22.75 -19.61
C GLY A 632 -29.84 -23.87 -18.56
N ASN A 633 -28.67 -24.19 -17.95
CA ASN A 633 -28.54 -25.34 -17.04
C ASN A 633 -29.00 -24.98 -15.63
N LEU A 634 -30.31 -25.03 -15.41
CA LEU A 634 -30.92 -24.73 -14.11
C LEU A 634 -30.48 -25.68 -12.99
N ARG A 635 -30.21 -26.96 -13.28
CA ARG A 635 -29.86 -27.96 -12.29
C ARG A 635 -28.54 -27.62 -11.64
N LEU A 636 -27.52 -27.42 -12.45
CA LEU A 636 -26.19 -27.02 -11.94
C LEU A 636 -26.22 -25.63 -11.24
N GLY A 637 -26.98 -24.67 -11.79
CA GLY A 637 -27.19 -23.38 -11.14
C GLY A 637 -27.76 -23.51 -9.72
N LYS A 638 -28.67 -24.46 -9.47
CA LYS A 638 -29.17 -24.76 -8.13
C LYS A 638 -28.13 -25.41 -7.24
N GLU A 639 -27.30 -26.31 -7.76
CA GLU A 639 -26.20 -26.95 -7.04
C GLU A 639 -25.18 -25.88 -6.57
N ILE A 640 -24.80 -24.99 -7.48
CA ILE A 640 -23.92 -23.84 -7.15
C ILE A 640 -24.56 -22.91 -6.12
N ASN A 641 -25.84 -22.61 -6.23
CA ASN A 641 -26.53 -21.83 -5.20
C ASN A 641 -26.49 -22.53 -3.82
N GLY A 642 -26.57 -23.88 -3.77
CA GLY A 642 -26.38 -24.65 -2.56
C GLY A 642 -24.96 -24.51 -1.99
N HIS A 643 -23.94 -24.41 -2.83
CA HIS A 643 -22.56 -24.10 -2.40
C HIS A 643 -22.45 -22.68 -1.84
N VAL A 644 -23.04 -21.68 -2.52
CA VAL A 644 -23.08 -20.29 -2.04
C VAL A 644 -23.63 -20.19 -0.62
N PHE A 645 -24.69 -20.96 -0.30
CA PHE A 645 -25.24 -21.02 1.07
C PHE A 645 -24.32 -21.71 2.07
N ARG A 646 -23.64 -22.80 1.70
CA ARG A 646 -22.73 -23.52 2.61
C ARG A 646 -21.51 -22.70 3.00
N PHE A 647 -21.01 -21.86 2.11
CA PHE A 647 -19.84 -21.01 2.33
C PHE A 647 -20.19 -19.59 2.78
N GLU A 648 -21.43 -19.33 3.13
CA GLU A 648 -21.94 -18.04 3.62
C GLU A 648 -21.68 -16.86 2.66
N LEU A 649 -21.57 -17.15 1.36
CA LEU A 649 -21.30 -16.15 0.31
C LEU A 649 -22.54 -15.41 -0.19
N GLN A 650 -23.72 -15.68 0.39
CA GLN A 650 -24.98 -15.05 0.00
C GLN A 650 -25.03 -13.53 0.28
N THR A 651 -24.14 -13.01 1.11
CA THR A 651 -24.03 -11.57 1.40
C THR A 651 -23.32 -10.81 0.27
N ASN A 652 -22.62 -11.52 -0.60
CA ASN A 652 -21.90 -10.88 -1.72
C ASN A 652 -22.87 -10.43 -2.80
N ALA A 653 -22.87 -9.11 -3.08
CA ALA A 653 -23.78 -8.49 -4.02
C ALA A 653 -23.56 -8.94 -5.48
N PHE A 654 -22.34 -9.31 -5.88
CA PHE A 654 -22.04 -9.81 -7.22
C PHE A 654 -22.60 -11.21 -7.45
N ILE A 655 -22.46 -12.10 -6.47
CA ILE A 655 -23.02 -13.45 -6.51
C ILE A 655 -24.54 -13.38 -6.53
N SER A 656 -25.15 -12.54 -5.69
CA SER A 656 -26.59 -12.32 -5.66
C SER A 656 -27.11 -11.84 -7.02
N SER A 657 -26.40 -10.91 -7.67
CA SER A 657 -26.73 -10.41 -9.01
C SER A 657 -26.67 -11.50 -10.07
N ALA A 658 -25.60 -12.33 -10.04
CA ALA A 658 -25.44 -13.45 -10.98
C ALA A 658 -26.51 -14.54 -10.77
N LEU A 659 -26.90 -14.82 -9.52
CA LEU A 659 -28.00 -15.76 -9.22
C LEU A 659 -29.34 -15.24 -9.74
N VAL A 660 -29.65 -13.94 -9.58
CA VAL A 660 -30.85 -13.31 -10.13
C VAL A 660 -30.90 -13.48 -11.66
N ASP A 661 -29.78 -13.19 -12.34
CA ASP A 661 -29.68 -13.31 -13.79
C ASP A 661 -29.83 -14.78 -14.24
N MET A 662 -29.15 -15.70 -13.55
CA MET A 662 -29.22 -17.13 -13.85
C MET A 662 -30.64 -17.68 -13.69
N TYR A 663 -31.32 -17.42 -12.55
CA TYR A 663 -32.68 -17.92 -12.35
C TYR A 663 -33.68 -17.30 -13.33
N SER A 664 -33.53 -16.00 -13.62
CA SER A 664 -34.36 -15.30 -14.59
C SER A 664 -34.25 -15.90 -15.97
N LYS A 665 -33.04 -16.05 -16.52
CA LYS A 665 -32.80 -16.58 -17.87
C LYS A 665 -33.11 -18.08 -18.00
N CYS A 666 -33.03 -18.83 -16.88
CA CYS A 666 -33.49 -20.21 -16.80
C CYS A 666 -35.01 -20.32 -16.55
N GLY A 667 -35.79 -19.25 -16.71
CA GLY A 667 -37.25 -19.27 -16.66
C GLY A 667 -37.86 -19.36 -15.25
N ARG A 668 -37.10 -19.03 -14.19
CA ARG A 668 -37.54 -19.13 -12.77
C ARG A 668 -37.61 -17.76 -12.10
N LEU A 669 -38.48 -16.89 -12.64
CA LEU A 669 -38.64 -15.53 -12.14
C LEU A 669 -38.96 -15.47 -10.63
N ASP A 670 -39.85 -16.36 -10.14
CA ASP A 670 -40.22 -16.42 -8.72
C ASP A 670 -39.01 -16.67 -7.80
N THR A 671 -38.07 -17.48 -8.25
CA THR A 671 -36.84 -17.75 -7.50
C THR A 671 -35.88 -16.56 -7.55
N ALA A 672 -35.76 -15.90 -8.72
CA ALA A 672 -34.99 -14.69 -8.89
C ALA A 672 -35.48 -13.56 -7.95
N ILE A 673 -36.78 -13.36 -7.83
CA ILE A 673 -37.40 -12.41 -6.90
C ILE A 673 -37.02 -12.74 -5.46
N ARG A 674 -37.13 -14.00 -5.05
CA ARG A 674 -36.75 -14.40 -3.67
C ARG A 674 -35.28 -14.13 -3.37
N VAL A 675 -34.38 -14.48 -4.29
CA VAL A 675 -32.94 -14.19 -4.13
C VAL A 675 -32.69 -12.69 -3.98
N PHE A 676 -33.35 -11.88 -4.82
CA PHE A 676 -33.22 -10.42 -4.74
C PHE A 676 -33.77 -9.85 -3.43
N GLU A 677 -34.91 -10.36 -2.93
CA GLU A 677 -35.52 -9.88 -1.69
C GLU A 677 -34.72 -10.27 -0.45
N THR A 678 -34.14 -11.46 -0.42
CA THR A 678 -33.36 -11.99 0.73
C THR A 678 -31.93 -11.46 0.76
N SER A 679 -31.42 -10.84 -0.31
CA SER A 679 -30.11 -10.22 -0.33
C SER A 679 -30.04 -9.04 0.63
N ALA A 680 -29.08 -9.08 1.59
CA ALA A 680 -28.90 -8.06 2.62
C ALA A 680 -28.45 -6.72 2.02
N GLU A 681 -27.51 -6.77 1.05
CA GLU A 681 -27.03 -5.58 0.32
C GLU A 681 -27.44 -5.67 -1.15
N LYS A 682 -28.12 -4.66 -1.62
CA LYS A 682 -28.54 -4.55 -3.02
C LYS A 682 -27.65 -3.56 -3.76
N SER A 683 -26.69 -4.07 -4.53
CA SER A 683 -25.87 -3.26 -5.42
C SER A 683 -26.68 -2.74 -6.61
N ILE A 684 -26.17 -1.73 -7.30
CA ILE A 684 -26.76 -1.23 -8.56
C ILE A 684 -26.92 -2.38 -9.57
N SER A 685 -25.94 -3.29 -9.62
CA SER A 685 -25.99 -4.47 -10.49
C SER A 685 -27.17 -5.38 -10.17
N SER A 686 -27.47 -5.63 -8.88
CA SER A 686 -28.60 -6.46 -8.45
C SER A 686 -29.94 -5.84 -8.86
N TRP A 687 -30.07 -4.50 -8.73
CA TRP A 687 -31.26 -3.78 -9.20
C TRP A 687 -31.42 -3.90 -10.71
N ASN A 688 -30.32 -3.68 -11.47
CA ASN A 688 -30.36 -3.77 -12.94
C ASN A 688 -30.70 -5.19 -13.41
N SER A 689 -30.11 -6.23 -12.78
CA SER A 689 -30.43 -7.62 -13.08
C SER A 689 -31.89 -7.95 -12.84
N MET A 690 -32.49 -7.42 -11.76
CA MET A 690 -33.89 -7.67 -11.46
C MET A 690 -34.83 -6.89 -12.38
N ILE A 691 -34.50 -5.64 -12.77
CA ILE A 691 -35.24 -4.86 -13.77
C ILE A 691 -35.23 -5.61 -15.13
N SER A 692 -34.05 -6.09 -15.54
CA SER A 692 -33.90 -6.89 -16.75
C SER A 692 -34.70 -8.21 -16.68
N ALA A 693 -34.70 -8.87 -15.52
CA ALA A 693 -35.46 -10.08 -15.27
C ALA A 693 -36.97 -9.90 -15.51
N TYR A 694 -37.53 -8.84 -14.93
CA TYR A 694 -38.94 -8.50 -15.22
C TYR A 694 -39.19 -8.19 -16.69
N GLY A 695 -38.27 -7.50 -17.34
CA GLY A 695 -38.34 -7.21 -18.77
C GLY A 695 -38.37 -8.48 -19.62
N PHE A 696 -37.47 -9.41 -19.39
CA PHE A 696 -37.35 -10.69 -20.09
C PHE A 696 -38.62 -11.53 -20.00
N HIS A 697 -39.33 -11.44 -18.87
CA HIS A 697 -40.57 -12.16 -18.62
C HIS A 697 -41.85 -11.37 -19.04
N GLY A 698 -41.70 -10.24 -19.74
CA GLY A 698 -42.80 -9.42 -20.21
C GLY A 698 -43.56 -8.64 -19.11
N HIS A 699 -42.95 -8.49 -17.95
CA HIS A 699 -43.49 -7.78 -16.78
C HIS A 699 -43.00 -6.33 -16.70
N GLY A 700 -43.00 -5.57 -17.81
CA GLY A 700 -42.42 -4.22 -17.85
C GLY A 700 -42.99 -3.22 -16.83
N ARG A 701 -44.27 -3.36 -16.46
CA ARG A 701 -44.85 -2.50 -15.41
C ARG A 701 -44.19 -2.75 -14.07
N GLN A 702 -43.89 -3.99 -13.70
CA GLN A 702 -43.17 -4.33 -12.50
C GLN A 702 -41.70 -3.83 -12.53
N ALA A 703 -41.07 -3.90 -13.72
CA ALA A 703 -39.75 -3.31 -13.92
C ALA A 703 -39.75 -1.80 -13.62
N ILE A 704 -40.76 -1.06 -14.09
CA ILE A 704 -40.92 0.36 -13.83
C ILE A 704 -41.12 0.62 -12.34
N VAL A 705 -42.01 -0.14 -11.67
CA VAL A 705 -42.22 0.01 -10.23
C VAL A 705 -40.93 -0.23 -9.45
N LEU A 706 -40.15 -1.24 -9.84
CA LEU A 706 -38.89 -1.55 -9.22
C LEU A 706 -37.85 -0.42 -9.42
N PHE A 707 -37.77 0.15 -10.62
CA PHE A 707 -36.91 1.31 -10.91
C PHE A 707 -37.29 2.53 -10.03
N LEU A 708 -38.59 2.82 -9.89
CA LEU A 708 -39.03 3.92 -9.03
C LEU A 708 -38.65 3.68 -7.57
N LYS A 709 -38.83 2.45 -7.07
CA LYS A 709 -38.42 2.06 -5.71
C LYS A 709 -36.88 2.21 -5.51
N MET A 710 -36.08 1.83 -6.50
CA MET A 710 -34.62 2.03 -6.50
C MET A 710 -34.28 3.53 -6.29
N CYS A 711 -34.95 4.41 -7.05
CA CYS A 711 -34.77 5.86 -6.96
C CYS A 711 -35.22 6.44 -5.60
N GLU A 712 -36.32 5.97 -5.03
CA GLU A 712 -36.83 6.35 -3.72
C GLU A 712 -35.88 5.99 -2.60
N LEU A 713 -35.17 4.88 -2.71
CA LEU A 713 -34.13 4.44 -1.79
C LEU A 713 -32.79 5.19 -1.96
N GLY A 714 -32.73 6.18 -2.86
CA GLY A 714 -31.54 7.00 -3.07
C GLY A 714 -30.44 6.34 -3.89
N VAL A 715 -30.69 5.17 -4.49
CA VAL A 715 -29.71 4.50 -5.36
C VAL A 715 -29.67 5.23 -6.70
N LYS A 716 -28.50 5.72 -7.09
CA LYS A 716 -28.32 6.47 -8.35
C LYS A 716 -28.42 5.54 -9.56
N ALA A 717 -29.32 5.86 -10.48
CA ALA A 717 -29.42 5.16 -11.75
C ALA A 717 -28.19 5.43 -12.63
N THR A 718 -27.74 4.43 -13.37
CA THR A 718 -26.61 4.45 -14.30
C THR A 718 -27.10 4.24 -15.73
N GLU A 719 -26.21 4.39 -16.72
CA GLU A 719 -26.46 4.05 -18.12
C GLU A 719 -27.07 2.65 -18.25
N SER A 720 -26.46 1.65 -17.62
CA SER A 720 -26.94 0.26 -17.64
C SER A 720 -28.35 0.10 -17.02
N THR A 721 -28.72 0.94 -16.05
CA THR A 721 -30.07 0.94 -15.47
C THR A 721 -31.12 1.34 -16.52
N PHE A 722 -30.82 2.38 -17.29
CA PHE A 722 -31.72 2.83 -18.36
C PHE A 722 -31.78 1.86 -19.53
N ILE A 723 -30.66 1.19 -19.92
CA ILE A 723 -30.68 0.10 -20.89
C ILE A 723 -31.61 -1.01 -20.43
N ALA A 724 -31.49 -1.47 -19.19
CA ALA A 724 -32.36 -2.49 -18.61
C ALA A 724 -33.84 -2.09 -18.62
N LEU A 725 -34.12 -0.83 -18.24
CA LEU A 725 -35.50 -0.29 -18.21
C LEU A 725 -36.11 -0.11 -19.59
N LEU A 726 -35.37 0.44 -20.56
CA LEU A 726 -35.84 0.60 -21.96
C LEU A 726 -36.03 -0.75 -22.64
N SER A 727 -35.13 -1.71 -22.39
CA SER A 727 -35.30 -3.08 -22.85
C SER A 727 -36.56 -3.74 -22.27
N ALA A 728 -36.85 -3.53 -20.99
CA ALA A 728 -38.07 -4.01 -20.36
C ALA A 728 -39.34 -3.37 -20.96
N CYS A 729 -39.28 -2.06 -21.30
CA CYS A 729 -40.36 -1.39 -22.02
C CYS A 729 -40.55 -1.97 -23.44
N SER A 730 -39.43 -2.25 -24.15
CA SER A 730 -39.48 -2.84 -25.49
C SER A 730 -40.16 -4.21 -25.47
N HIS A 731 -39.71 -5.13 -24.60
CA HIS A 731 -40.28 -6.47 -24.50
C HIS A 731 -41.76 -6.49 -24.06
N SER A 732 -42.20 -5.43 -23.39
CA SER A 732 -43.60 -5.33 -22.89
C SER A 732 -44.49 -4.43 -23.73
N GLY A 733 -43.99 -3.85 -24.82
CA GLY A 733 -44.75 -2.97 -25.71
C GLY A 733 -45.14 -1.62 -25.10
N LEU A 734 -44.44 -1.17 -24.09
CA LEU A 734 -44.68 0.09 -23.33
C LEU A 734 -43.98 1.28 -23.98
N VAL A 735 -44.46 1.67 -25.21
CA VAL A 735 -43.75 2.69 -26.02
C VAL A 735 -43.76 4.07 -25.39
N ASP A 736 -44.88 4.51 -24.84
CA ASP A 736 -45.02 5.84 -24.29
C ASP A 736 -44.19 6.03 -23.00
N GLU A 737 -44.17 4.98 -22.18
CA GLU A 737 -43.31 4.92 -20.99
C GLU A 737 -41.82 4.89 -21.41
N GLY A 738 -41.45 4.16 -22.43
CA GLY A 738 -40.09 4.13 -22.97
C GLY A 738 -39.61 5.50 -23.39
N TRP A 739 -40.42 6.26 -24.17
CA TRP A 739 -40.10 7.64 -24.53
C TRP A 739 -39.96 8.54 -23.32
N LYS A 740 -40.82 8.40 -22.30
CA LYS A 740 -40.73 9.15 -21.06
C LYS A 740 -39.42 8.90 -20.33
N PHE A 741 -38.99 7.65 -20.23
CA PHE A 741 -37.75 7.31 -19.54
C PHE A 741 -36.50 7.70 -20.33
N TYR A 742 -36.56 7.60 -21.67
CA TYR A 742 -35.46 8.05 -22.52
C TYR A 742 -35.21 9.56 -22.37
N ASN A 743 -36.26 10.39 -22.33
CA ASN A 743 -36.13 11.83 -22.10
C ASN A 743 -35.67 12.12 -20.63
N LEU A 744 -36.26 11.41 -19.66
CA LEU A 744 -35.95 11.58 -18.23
C LEU A 744 -34.47 11.31 -17.92
N MET A 745 -33.85 10.36 -18.64
CA MET A 745 -32.42 10.01 -18.52
C MET A 745 -31.53 11.23 -18.72
N SER A 746 -31.81 12.02 -19.77
CA SER A 746 -31.04 13.23 -20.09
C SER A 746 -31.42 14.42 -19.20
N GLU A 747 -32.72 14.65 -19.00
CA GLU A 747 -33.25 15.85 -18.33
C GLU A 747 -33.03 15.84 -16.81
N LYS A 748 -33.30 14.69 -16.18
CA LYS A 748 -33.24 14.58 -14.70
C LYS A 748 -31.94 13.97 -14.18
N PHE A 749 -31.40 12.99 -14.90
CA PHE A 749 -30.22 12.23 -14.45
C PHE A 749 -28.92 12.73 -15.08
N GLY A 750 -28.98 13.56 -16.13
CA GLY A 750 -27.80 14.11 -16.82
C GLY A 750 -26.99 13.03 -17.58
N ILE A 751 -27.60 11.87 -17.87
CA ILE A 751 -26.97 10.77 -18.58
C ILE A 751 -27.20 10.97 -20.08
N LYS A 752 -26.12 11.01 -20.86
CA LYS A 752 -26.19 11.09 -22.32
C LYS A 752 -26.57 9.74 -22.91
N PRO A 753 -27.52 9.67 -23.88
CA PRO A 753 -27.84 8.43 -24.55
C PRO A 753 -26.62 7.84 -25.26
N THR A 754 -26.38 6.57 -25.08
CA THR A 754 -25.38 5.76 -25.83
C THR A 754 -26.04 4.98 -26.96
N VAL A 755 -25.25 4.32 -27.80
CA VAL A 755 -25.74 3.51 -28.92
C VAL A 755 -26.71 2.43 -28.45
N GLU A 756 -26.40 1.79 -27.28
CA GLU A 756 -27.27 0.73 -26.72
C GLU A 756 -28.67 1.25 -26.34
N HIS A 757 -28.75 2.48 -25.82
CA HIS A 757 -30.05 3.12 -25.55
C HIS A 757 -30.83 3.36 -26.84
N HIS A 758 -30.15 3.79 -27.91
CA HIS A 758 -30.78 3.98 -29.23
C HIS A 758 -31.26 2.67 -29.83
N VAL A 759 -30.48 1.58 -29.70
CA VAL A 759 -30.87 0.22 -30.12
C VAL A 759 -32.15 -0.20 -29.39
N CYS A 760 -32.25 0.00 -28.06
CA CYS A 760 -33.47 -0.32 -27.32
C CYS A 760 -34.68 0.49 -27.78
N MET A 761 -34.49 1.78 -28.13
CA MET A 761 -35.59 2.62 -28.66
C MET A 761 -36.05 2.15 -30.04
N VAL A 762 -35.11 1.81 -30.94
CA VAL A 762 -35.41 1.31 -32.28
C VAL A 762 -36.11 -0.07 -32.18
N ASP A 763 -35.61 -0.97 -31.31
CA ASP A 763 -36.25 -2.27 -31.05
C ASP A 763 -37.69 -2.10 -30.52
N MET A 764 -37.88 -1.18 -29.57
CA MET A 764 -39.20 -0.88 -29.00
C MET A 764 -40.19 -0.38 -30.07
N LEU A 765 -39.79 0.63 -30.87
CA LEU A 765 -40.62 1.14 -31.95
C LEU A 765 -40.86 0.09 -33.02
N GLY A 766 -39.85 -0.71 -33.33
CA GLY A 766 -39.92 -1.81 -34.27
C GLY A 766 -40.94 -2.87 -33.86
N ARG A 767 -40.87 -3.38 -32.65
CA ARG A 767 -41.82 -4.35 -32.07
C ARG A 767 -43.24 -3.81 -32.00
N ALA A 768 -43.41 -2.52 -31.81
CA ALA A 768 -44.73 -1.87 -31.85
C ALA A 768 -45.26 -1.62 -33.27
N GLY A 769 -44.54 -2.02 -34.30
CA GLY A 769 -44.94 -1.81 -35.71
C GLY A 769 -44.78 -0.39 -36.22
N ARG A 770 -44.16 0.50 -35.44
CA ARG A 770 -43.97 1.91 -35.83
C ARG A 770 -42.65 2.10 -36.64
N LEU A 771 -42.49 1.29 -37.71
CA LEU A 771 -41.26 1.17 -38.51
C LEU A 771 -40.77 2.49 -39.10
N GLY A 772 -41.71 3.33 -39.58
CA GLY A 772 -41.36 4.66 -40.13
C GLY A 772 -40.74 5.57 -39.08
N GLU A 773 -41.26 5.59 -37.86
CA GLU A 773 -40.71 6.38 -36.76
C GLU A 773 -39.34 5.83 -36.29
N ALA A 774 -39.20 4.50 -36.22
CA ALA A 774 -37.95 3.84 -35.89
C ALA A 774 -36.85 4.21 -36.89
N TYR A 775 -37.16 4.23 -38.18
CA TYR A 775 -36.24 4.60 -39.26
C TYR A 775 -35.85 6.07 -39.20
N GLU A 776 -36.82 6.99 -38.98
CA GLU A 776 -36.52 8.43 -38.81
C GLU A 776 -35.73 8.71 -37.51
N PHE A 777 -36.01 7.96 -36.47
CA PHE A 777 -35.23 8.05 -35.21
C PHE A 777 -33.76 7.65 -35.44
N ALA A 778 -33.54 6.52 -36.12
CA ALA A 778 -32.20 6.04 -36.47
C ALA A 778 -31.42 7.07 -37.32
N LYS A 779 -32.08 7.70 -38.29
CA LYS A 779 -31.44 8.73 -39.14
C LYS A 779 -31.08 10.03 -38.42
N LYS A 780 -31.81 10.39 -37.37
CA LYS A 780 -31.61 11.63 -36.60
C LYS A 780 -30.61 11.49 -35.49
N MET A 781 -29.98 10.35 -35.30
CA MET A 781 -28.93 10.15 -34.29
C MET A 781 -27.76 11.09 -34.52
N PRO A 782 -27.12 11.64 -33.42
CA PRO A 782 -25.99 12.56 -33.53
C PRO A 782 -24.78 11.92 -34.22
N ASP A 783 -24.55 10.65 -33.94
CA ASP A 783 -23.48 9.83 -34.51
C ASP A 783 -24.02 8.92 -35.60
N LYS A 784 -23.17 8.52 -36.56
CA LYS A 784 -23.57 7.56 -37.60
C LYS A 784 -24.08 6.28 -36.94
N PRO A 785 -25.32 5.84 -37.28
CA PRO A 785 -25.89 4.65 -36.64
C PRO A 785 -25.01 3.41 -36.88
N GLU A 786 -24.63 2.74 -35.81
CA GLU A 786 -23.89 1.49 -35.87
C GLU A 786 -24.71 0.34 -36.45
N PRO A 787 -24.10 -0.75 -36.95
CA PRO A 787 -24.77 -1.90 -37.50
C PRO A 787 -25.85 -2.50 -36.59
N GLY A 788 -25.66 -2.45 -35.28
CA GLY A 788 -26.63 -2.95 -34.28
C GLY A 788 -28.00 -2.26 -34.36
N VAL A 789 -28.04 -0.95 -34.59
CA VAL A 789 -29.26 -0.16 -34.74
C VAL A 789 -30.04 -0.61 -35.99
N TRP A 790 -29.33 -0.74 -37.12
CA TRP A 790 -29.90 -1.19 -38.37
C TRP A 790 -30.34 -2.67 -38.32
N GLY A 791 -29.59 -3.50 -37.55
CA GLY A 791 -29.95 -4.92 -37.33
C GLY A 791 -31.26 -5.07 -36.55
N ALA A 792 -31.47 -4.24 -35.50
CA ALA A 792 -32.74 -4.22 -34.77
C ALA A 792 -33.91 -3.81 -35.67
N LEU A 793 -33.72 -2.80 -36.53
CA LEU A 793 -34.73 -2.34 -37.45
C LEU A 793 -35.01 -3.38 -38.56
N LEU A 794 -33.97 -4.09 -39.04
CA LEU A 794 -34.15 -5.19 -40.02
C LEU A 794 -34.96 -6.34 -39.41
N SER A 795 -34.71 -6.68 -38.16
CA SER A 795 -35.50 -7.69 -37.44
C SER A 795 -36.97 -7.29 -37.35
N ALA A 796 -37.25 -6.02 -37.03
CA ALA A 796 -38.59 -5.48 -36.95
C ALA A 796 -39.29 -5.48 -38.33
N CYS A 797 -38.55 -5.18 -39.43
CA CYS A 797 -39.08 -5.28 -40.79
C CYS A 797 -39.46 -6.73 -41.13
N ASN A 798 -38.70 -7.73 -40.65
CA ASN A 798 -39.04 -9.12 -40.82
C ASN A 798 -40.33 -9.52 -40.05
N ASP A 799 -40.48 -9.07 -38.82
CA ASP A 799 -41.60 -9.40 -37.94
C ASP A 799 -42.91 -8.77 -38.44
N HIS A 800 -42.85 -7.57 -39.01
CA HIS A 800 -43.98 -6.84 -39.56
C HIS A 800 -44.11 -6.92 -41.11
N ALA A 801 -43.27 -7.73 -41.72
CA ALA A 801 -43.30 -8.02 -43.15
C ALA A 801 -43.19 -6.76 -44.04
N ASP A 802 -42.31 -5.81 -43.74
CA ASP A 802 -42.03 -4.69 -44.61
C ASP A 802 -40.84 -4.97 -45.54
N LEU A 803 -41.13 -5.49 -46.72
CA LEU A 803 -40.12 -5.86 -47.72
C LEU A 803 -39.35 -4.63 -48.25
N LYS A 804 -40.00 -3.48 -48.41
CA LYS A 804 -39.40 -2.32 -49.05
C LYS A 804 -38.30 -1.72 -48.16
N LEU A 805 -38.62 -1.55 -46.88
CA LEU A 805 -37.71 -1.03 -45.90
C LEU A 805 -36.63 -2.08 -45.56
N GLY A 806 -37.01 -3.34 -45.36
CA GLY A 806 -36.08 -4.41 -45.03
C GLY A 806 -35.04 -4.68 -46.10
N LYS A 807 -35.41 -4.58 -47.41
CA LYS A 807 -34.45 -4.65 -48.53
C LYS A 807 -33.40 -3.54 -48.46
N SER A 808 -33.84 -2.29 -48.33
CA SER A 808 -32.94 -1.14 -48.29
C SER A 808 -31.96 -1.21 -47.11
N ILE A 809 -32.44 -1.63 -45.92
CA ILE A 809 -31.60 -1.80 -44.74
C ILE A 809 -30.65 -2.99 -44.89
N GLY A 810 -31.13 -4.09 -45.47
CA GLY A 810 -30.31 -5.27 -45.71
C GLY A 810 -29.14 -4.99 -46.63
N GLU A 811 -29.37 -4.30 -47.77
CA GLU A 811 -28.30 -3.87 -48.67
C GLU A 811 -27.26 -2.99 -47.99
N HIS A 812 -27.68 -2.10 -47.07
CA HIS A 812 -26.79 -1.27 -46.29
C HIS A 812 -25.95 -2.09 -45.32
N LEU A 813 -26.56 -3.05 -44.60
CA LEU A 813 -25.88 -3.92 -43.64
C LEU A 813 -24.89 -4.88 -44.29
N PHE A 814 -25.19 -5.40 -45.51
CA PHE A 814 -24.27 -6.26 -46.27
C PHE A 814 -22.98 -5.53 -46.68
N ALA A 815 -23.06 -4.20 -46.83
CA ALA A 815 -21.88 -3.37 -47.12
C ALA A 815 -21.07 -3.07 -45.87
N PHE A 816 -21.73 -2.98 -44.69
CA PHE A 816 -21.08 -2.64 -43.42
C PHE A 816 -20.44 -3.87 -42.75
N GLU A 817 -21.19 -4.96 -42.62
CA GLU A 817 -20.77 -6.22 -42.00
C GLU A 817 -21.01 -7.39 -42.95
N PRO A 818 -20.20 -7.57 -43.98
CA PRO A 818 -20.41 -8.61 -45.00
C PRO A 818 -20.27 -10.04 -44.45
N GLU A 819 -19.71 -10.21 -43.25
CA GLU A 819 -19.49 -11.52 -42.62
C GLU A 819 -20.61 -11.96 -41.65
N ASN A 820 -21.59 -11.10 -41.37
CA ASN A 820 -22.68 -11.42 -40.48
C ASN A 820 -23.81 -12.22 -41.16
N ALA A 821 -23.76 -13.53 -41.12
CA ALA A 821 -24.76 -14.45 -41.71
C ALA A 821 -26.20 -14.15 -41.27
N GLY A 822 -26.42 -13.58 -40.09
CA GLY A 822 -27.77 -13.28 -39.55
C GLY A 822 -28.54 -12.30 -40.42
N TYR A 823 -27.93 -11.28 -40.98
CA TYR A 823 -28.60 -10.28 -41.82
C TYR A 823 -29.07 -10.91 -43.14
N TYR A 824 -28.21 -11.73 -43.76
CA TYR A 824 -28.59 -12.45 -44.99
C TYR A 824 -29.76 -13.39 -44.75
N VAL A 825 -29.78 -14.11 -43.66
CA VAL A 825 -30.88 -15.01 -43.32
C VAL A 825 -32.19 -14.24 -43.13
N THR A 826 -32.14 -13.10 -42.40
CA THR A 826 -33.34 -12.29 -42.15
C THR A 826 -33.90 -11.72 -43.40
N VAL A 827 -33.07 -11.17 -44.32
CA VAL A 827 -33.52 -10.66 -45.62
C VAL A 827 -34.04 -11.81 -46.49
N SER A 828 -33.39 -12.96 -46.52
CA SER A 828 -33.89 -14.16 -47.24
C SER A 828 -35.24 -14.62 -46.72
N ASN A 829 -35.47 -14.61 -45.39
CA ASN A 829 -36.77 -14.96 -44.82
C ASN A 829 -37.85 -13.97 -45.24
N LEU A 830 -37.53 -12.66 -45.27
CA LEU A 830 -38.45 -11.62 -45.70
C LEU A 830 -38.86 -11.81 -47.18
N TYR A 831 -37.90 -12.14 -48.07
CA TYR A 831 -38.19 -12.48 -49.45
C TYR A 831 -39.07 -13.74 -49.57
N ALA A 832 -38.77 -14.78 -48.80
CA ALA A 832 -39.53 -16.03 -48.77
C ALA A 832 -40.98 -15.79 -48.30
N TYR A 833 -41.20 -14.91 -47.30
CA TYR A 833 -42.55 -14.55 -46.85
C TYR A 833 -43.42 -13.96 -47.95
N TYR A 834 -42.82 -13.18 -48.86
CA TYR A 834 -43.52 -12.63 -50.02
C TYR A 834 -43.58 -13.58 -51.28
N GLY A 835 -43.08 -14.80 -51.12
CA GLY A 835 -43.05 -15.77 -52.22
C GLY A 835 -42.00 -15.47 -53.30
N LEU A 836 -41.08 -14.56 -53.06
CA LEU A 836 -39.95 -14.21 -53.95
C LEU A 836 -38.80 -15.18 -53.81
N TRP A 837 -39.03 -16.44 -54.17
CA TRP A 837 -38.13 -17.57 -53.96
C TRP A 837 -36.79 -17.42 -54.68
N SER A 838 -36.81 -16.84 -55.93
CA SER A 838 -35.56 -16.59 -56.65
C SER A 838 -34.62 -15.64 -55.89
N ASP A 839 -35.15 -14.56 -55.34
CA ASP A 839 -34.35 -13.61 -54.56
C ASP A 839 -33.92 -14.21 -53.24
N ALA A 840 -34.77 -14.98 -52.58
CA ALA A 840 -34.42 -15.68 -51.35
C ALA A 840 -33.26 -16.69 -51.56
N VAL A 841 -33.26 -17.42 -52.70
CA VAL A 841 -32.21 -18.36 -53.09
C VAL A 841 -30.91 -17.60 -53.37
N ASN A 842 -30.99 -16.47 -54.10
CA ASN A 842 -29.82 -15.63 -54.41
C ASN A 842 -29.12 -15.13 -53.13
N ILE A 843 -29.87 -14.65 -52.14
CA ILE A 843 -29.28 -14.20 -50.86
C ILE A 843 -28.67 -15.40 -50.10
N ARG A 844 -29.28 -16.58 -50.12
CA ARG A 844 -28.73 -17.78 -49.50
C ARG A 844 -27.50 -18.32 -50.22
N SER A 845 -27.40 -18.16 -51.53
CA SER A 845 -26.15 -18.50 -52.24
C SER A 845 -24.97 -17.61 -51.80
N MET A 846 -25.24 -16.32 -51.56
CA MET A 846 -24.19 -15.40 -51.05
C MET A 846 -23.63 -15.86 -49.71
N ILE A 847 -24.42 -16.45 -48.80
CA ILE A 847 -23.97 -17.05 -47.57
C ILE A 847 -22.98 -18.19 -47.85
N ARG A 848 -23.33 -19.08 -48.78
CA ARG A 848 -22.53 -20.23 -49.18
C ARG A 848 -21.24 -19.80 -49.88
N ASP A 849 -21.32 -18.87 -50.81
CA ASP A 849 -20.21 -18.39 -51.61
C ASP A 849 -19.14 -17.68 -50.74
N ARG A 850 -19.57 -17.08 -49.63
CA ARG A 850 -18.71 -16.43 -48.64
C ARG A 850 -18.28 -17.35 -47.49
N GLY A 851 -18.72 -18.61 -47.49
CA GLY A 851 -18.35 -19.56 -46.41
C GLY A 851 -18.91 -19.22 -45.04
N LEU A 852 -19.98 -18.41 -44.94
CA LEU A 852 -20.55 -17.99 -43.69
C LEU A 852 -21.37 -19.11 -43.05
N VAL A 853 -21.15 -19.32 -41.74
CA VAL A 853 -21.86 -20.32 -40.94
C VAL A 853 -22.79 -19.62 -39.97
N LYS A 854 -24.08 -19.96 -39.99
CA LYS A 854 -24.99 -19.52 -38.94
C LYS A 854 -25.07 -20.58 -37.85
N PRO A 855 -24.84 -20.22 -36.57
CA PRO A 855 -25.07 -21.14 -35.47
C PRO A 855 -26.51 -21.67 -35.46
N ALA A 856 -26.69 -22.98 -35.26
CA ALA A 856 -28.01 -23.57 -35.15
C ALA A 856 -28.73 -23.07 -33.89
N GLY A 857 -30.02 -22.73 -34.02
CA GLY A 857 -30.85 -22.47 -32.84
C GLY A 857 -31.09 -23.78 -32.09
N CYS A 858 -30.72 -23.86 -30.85
CA CYS A 858 -30.95 -25.03 -29.98
C CYS A 858 -32.09 -24.73 -29.01
N SER A 859 -33.00 -25.66 -28.83
CA SER A 859 -33.93 -25.71 -27.71
C SER A 859 -33.72 -27.03 -26.98
N ALA A 860 -33.44 -26.96 -25.67
CA ALA A 860 -33.26 -28.13 -24.83
C ALA A 860 -34.47 -28.28 -23.89
N ILE A 861 -35.01 -29.49 -23.81
CA ILE A 861 -35.99 -29.86 -22.77
C ILE A 861 -35.28 -30.79 -21.82
N ASP A 862 -35.14 -30.39 -20.56
CA ASP A 862 -34.68 -31.28 -19.50
C ASP A 862 -35.71 -32.38 -19.29
N VAL A 863 -35.46 -33.57 -19.84
CA VAL A 863 -36.25 -34.75 -19.53
C VAL A 863 -35.83 -35.16 -18.11
N LEU A 864 -36.67 -34.89 -17.14
CA LEU A 864 -36.58 -35.43 -15.81
C LEU A 864 -36.58 -36.96 -15.88
N ASN A 865 -35.41 -37.59 -15.99
CA ASN A 865 -35.30 -38.99 -15.59
C ASN A 865 -35.51 -39.04 -14.08
N ARG A 866 -36.66 -39.66 -13.70
CA ARG A 866 -37.05 -39.98 -12.32
C ARG A 866 -36.04 -40.85 -11.61
#